data_2b62e6f774e9a78595b925ba9d02a7f5
#
_entry.id   2b62e6f774e9a78595b925ba9d02a7f5
#
_cell.length_a   1.000
_cell.length_b   1.000
_cell.length_c   1.000
_cell.angle_alpha   90.00
_cell.angle_beta   90.00
_cell.angle_gamma   90.00
#
_symmetry.space_group_name_H-M   'P 1'
#
loop_
_entity.id
_entity.type
_entity.pdbx_description
1 polymer ?
#
loop_
_entity_poly.entity_id
_entity_poly.type
_entity_poly.pdbx_seq_one_letter_code
_entity_poly.pdbx_strand_id
1 'polypeptide(L)'
;MQGTVTDITPFQLCSYISTDGDKQYFNGLYAVAEGTLDDIFDVKIDGNPASNYDNVRITKRLGTFAQTSIPEFSQVVQETAVGVKLSESWHTLTLSGTGLSKLGIGINAMQGLGYANDSGSLDPITVTVEVQYCLESSSEWKGLATLTLSDAKRSAVMKYEEFGVERVAEPYKLRARRASGPTGDRYISDVYWEYYHEVITDDFHLPGTALFAIWAMPTESLSGSIPKVTCSARRDTAMLPASDGSTVARPLSNPAYAVLELALNARYGAGELAANVDLQSFELAADWCDRKKIRGGMYIDAAMTFETAAGYWGQAGRFTLERVGVRLTCLSDRPQDFPDAAFLVTSADVQQGTFGMDWGNLEDRADGFEVTWFDDKRGKQTLFAPGPFFWKDKDRPPRVSPVTLYPCRDEDTAYRAANYLNRCNQYLTRTCSYTLGCKALGSHLHNGSVVQIAVDLLLNTQSGLVASATATTVTLNRDVHLEPGKAYEIALSHIDREDTRTGRELVEFVPLAPVDKATTTRTLTLAVPWQHVPSRDCSCAVGPLDRVVRWYRVTSMSRASDMTVKLSCLEYDEAIYTDEGGAPDTDGAGDWESVAGLMASIISTVEDGVEKRLLSLSWRGYAMRWKVFYRRPGVDSSWTLAGSTARPAYVVRNLEIGYVYRLAVTATSNPMDGKAIDVDFQLGSSSGVVLDVVVGSEPVMVGDQTVQAII
;
A
#
# COMPACT_ATOMS: atom_id res chain seq x y z
N MET A 1 -8.21 4.28 1.39
CA MET A 1 -8.07 2.86 1.01
C MET A 1 -8.62 2.63 -0.39
N GLN A 2 -7.97 1.77 -1.20
CA GLN A 2 -8.34 1.47 -2.59
C GLN A 2 -8.07 0.00 -2.90
N GLY A 3 -8.99 -0.65 -3.62
CA GLY A 3 -8.97 -2.09 -3.87
C GLY A 3 -9.26 -2.92 -2.62
N THR A 4 -8.79 -4.17 -2.61
CA THR A 4 -8.86 -5.07 -1.45
C THR A 4 -7.53 -5.06 -0.71
N VAL A 5 -7.56 -4.95 0.61
CA VAL A 5 -6.38 -5.01 1.49
C VAL A 5 -6.70 -5.87 2.71
N THR A 6 -5.78 -6.74 3.06
CA THR A 6 -5.90 -7.68 4.17
C THR A 6 -4.97 -7.31 5.34
N ASP A 7 -5.27 -7.84 6.52
CA ASP A 7 -4.50 -7.65 7.76
C ASP A 7 -4.24 -6.17 8.11
N ILE A 8 -5.25 -5.33 7.90
CA ILE A 8 -5.24 -3.93 8.32
C ILE A 8 -5.27 -3.86 9.84
N THR A 9 -4.39 -3.08 10.46
CA THR A 9 -4.51 -2.68 11.87
C THR A 9 -5.35 -1.40 11.91
N PRO A 10 -6.64 -1.45 12.32
CA PRO A 10 -7.50 -0.28 12.33
C PRO A 10 -7.12 0.64 13.49
N PHE A 11 -7.45 1.92 13.36
CA PHE A 11 -7.24 2.88 14.43
C PHE A 11 -8.30 2.71 15.53
N GLN A 12 -7.88 2.39 16.77
CA GLN A 12 -8.76 2.28 17.90
C GLN A 12 -9.23 3.68 18.35
N LEU A 13 -10.51 3.96 18.19
CA LEU A 13 -11.13 5.23 18.62
C LEU A 13 -11.35 5.26 20.13
N CYS A 14 -11.93 4.18 20.66
CA CYS A 14 -12.13 4.01 22.09
C CYS A 14 -12.32 2.54 22.43
N SER A 15 -12.13 2.21 23.71
CA SER A 15 -12.49 0.92 24.28
C SER A 15 -12.88 1.07 25.73
N TYR A 16 -13.74 0.16 26.20
CA TYR A 16 -14.13 0.09 27.59
C TYR A 16 -14.53 -1.35 27.96
N ILE A 17 -14.55 -1.63 29.25
CA ILE A 17 -15.05 -2.90 29.78
C ILE A 17 -16.45 -2.67 30.35
N SER A 18 -17.43 -3.44 29.90
CA SER A 18 -18.78 -3.47 30.47
C SER A 18 -18.95 -4.75 31.30
N THR A 19 -19.83 -4.68 32.32
CA THR A 19 -20.14 -5.82 33.19
C THR A 19 -21.64 -6.14 33.06
N ASP A 20 -21.94 -7.43 32.82
CA ASP A 20 -23.30 -7.95 32.84
C ASP A 20 -23.38 -9.14 33.80
N GLY A 21 -23.97 -8.94 34.97
CA GLY A 21 -23.88 -9.88 36.09
C GLY A 21 -22.43 -10.10 36.56
N ASP A 22 -21.97 -11.33 36.54
CA ASP A 22 -20.59 -11.72 36.93
C ASP A 22 -19.62 -11.73 35.72
N LYS A 23 -20.08 -11.36 34.54
CA LYS A 23 -19.29 -11.41 33.30
C LYS A 23 -18.83 -10.04 32.87
N GLN A 24 -17.55 -9.94 32.51
CA GLN A 24 -16.98 -8.75 31.91
C GLN A 24 -16.91 -8.90 30.39
N TYR A 25 -17.09 -7.81 29.66
CA TYR A 25 -17.03 -7.77 28.20
C TYR A 25 -16.12 -6.65 27.76
N PHE A 26 -15.24 -6.95 26.83
CA PHE A 26 -14.47 -5.96 26.12
C PHE A 26 -15.32 -5.34 25.01
N ASN A 27 -15.35 -4.02 24.96
CA ASN A 27 -15.97 -3.24 23.91
C ASN A 27 -14.91 -2.37 23.24
N GLY A 28 -14.73 -2.50 21.94
CA GLY A 28 -13.77 -1.73 21.17
C GLY A 28 -14.41 -1.14 19.92
N LEU A 29 -14.18 0.16 19.66
CA LEU A 29 -14.59 0.85 18.45
C LEU A 29 -13.35 1.21 17.62
N TYR A 30 -13.37 0.81 16.35
CA TYR A 30 -12.25 0.92 15.45
C TYR A 30 -12.63 1.65 14.16
N ALA A 31 -11.82 2.64 13.78
CA ALA A 31 -11.90 3.28 12.47
C ALA A 31 -10.99 2.54 11.48
N VAL A 32 -11.54 2.19 10.32
CA VAL A 32 -10.83 1.44 9.29
C VAL A 32 -10.31 2.37 8.20
N ALA A 33 -11.16 3.19 7.64
CA ALA A 33 -10.76 4.08 6.54
C ALA A 33 -11.70 5.29 6.42
N GLU A 34 -11.18 6.37 5.87
CA GLU A 34 -11.97 7.45 5.32
C GLU A 34 -12.62 7.04 3.99
N GLY A 35 -13.85 7.50 3.78
CA GLY A 35 -14.67 7.17 2.63
C GLY A 35 -15.48 5.89 2.79
N THR A 36 -16.41 5.68 1.86
CA THR A 36 -17.30 4.52 1.87
C THR A 36 -16.56 3.27 1.39
N LEU A 37 -16.63 2.19 2.17
CA LEU A 37 -16.15 0.86 1.82
C LEU A 37 -17.30 0.00 1.30
N ASP A 38 -16.97 -1.04 0.52
CA ASP A 38 -17.91 -2.06 0.11
C ASP A 38 -18.11 -3.11 1.23
N ASP A 39 -17.03 -3.47 1.94
CA ASP A 39 -17.11 -4.38 3.09
C ASP A 39 -15.89 -4.25 4.02
N ILE A 40 -16.10 -4.67 5.27
CA ILE A 40 -15.08 -4.94 6.28
C ILE A 40 -15.24 -6.41 6.67
N PHE A 41 -14.24 -7.24 6.50
CA PHE A 41 -14.35 -8.69 6.70
C PHE A 41 -13.08 -9.26 7.35
N ASP A 42 -13.06 -10.56 7.63
CA ASP A 42 -11.93 -11.28 8.22
C ASP A 42 -11.36 -10.55 9.47
N VAL A 43 -12.27 -10.18 10.38
CA VAL A 43 -11.87 -9.55 11.64
C VAL A 43 -11.19 -10.61 12.51
N LYS A 44 -9.99 -10.29 13.00
CA LYS A 44 -9.19 -11.17 13.85
C LYS A 44 -8.91 -10.48 15.18
N ILE A 45 -8.87 -11.29 16.23
CA ILE A 45 -8.51 -10.89 17.60
C ILE A 45 -7.26 -11.68 17.95
N ASP A 46 -6.15 -10.99 18.24
CA ASP A 46 -4.83 -11.58 18.49
C ASP A 46 -4.39 -12.62 17.42
N GLY A 47 -4.70 -12.29 16.15
CA GLY A 47 -4.38 -13.10 14.97
C GLY A 47 -5.35 -14.26 14.70
N ASN A 48 -6.31 -14.55 15.59
CA ASN A 48 -7.31 -15.59 15.40
C ASN A 48 -8.60 -14.99 14.82
N PRO A 49 -9.27 -15.67 13.87
CA PRO A 49 -10.58 -15.21 13.37
C PRO A 49 -11.56 -14.98 14.52
N ALA A 50 -12.26 -13.84 14.49
CA ALA A 50 -13.26 -13.51 15.51
C ALA A 50 -14.38 -14.55 15.60
N SER A 51 -14.63 -15.30 14.51
CA SER A 51 -15.60 -16.41 14.47
C SER A 51 -15.21 -17.62 15.34
N ASN A 52 -13.95 -17.71 15.75
CA ASN A 52 -13.47 -18.82 16.60
C ASN A 52 -13.76 -18.58 18.10
N TYR A 53 -14.28 -17.41 18.44
CA TYR A 53 -14.63 -17.04 19.81
C TYR A 53 -16.14 -17.12 20.01
N ASP A 54 -16.58 -17.79 21.06
CA ASP A 54 -17.96 -17.75 21.49
C ASP A 54 -18.29 -16.36 22.06
N ASN A 55 -19.51 -15.87 21.76
CA ASN A 55 -20.00 -14.57 22.25
C ASN A 55 -19.21 -13.34 21.77
N VAL A 56 -18.73 -13.35 20.51
CA VAL A 56 -18.25 -12.15 19.84
C VAL A 56 -19.32 -11.57 18.93
N ARG A 57 -19.62 -10.29 19.09
CA ARG A 57 -20.50 -9.54 18.18
C ARG A 57 -19.72 -8.45 17.50
N ILE A 58 -19.90 -8.32 16.16
CA ILE A 58 -19.30 -7.28 15.35
C ILE A 58 -20.41 -6.48 14.68
N THR A 59 -20.38 -5.17 14.87
CA THR A 59 -21.29 -4.24 14.22
C THR A 59 -20.49 -3.31 13.32
N LYS A 60 -20.87 -3.19 12.03
CA LYS A 60 -20.13 -2.42 11.02
C LYS A 60 -20.89 -1.17 10.59
N ARG A 61 -20.14 -0.12 10.22
CA ARG A 61 -20.59 1.06 9.49
C ARG A 61 -19.60 1.29 8.35
N LEU A 62 -20.08 1.32 7.12
CA LEU A 62 -19.23 1.29 5.95
C LEU A 62 -18.77 2.68 5.46
N GLY A 63 -18.93 3.72 6.25
CA GLY A 63 -18.44 5.05 5.91
C GLY A 63 -19.40 5.87 5.05
N THR A 64 -20.68 5.57 5.05
CA THR A 64 -21.67 6.41 4.36
C THR A 64 -21.92 7.71 5.14
N PHE A 65 -22.30 8.80 4.45
CA PHE A 65 -22.61 10.06 5.12
C PHE A 65 -23.90 9.99 5.93
N ALA A 66 -24.81 9.08 5.60
CA ALA A 66 -26.08 8.87 6.29
C ALA A 66 -26.04 7.72 7.32
N GLN A 67 -24.85 7.21 7.65
CA GLN A 67 -24.74 6.14 8.65
C GLN A 67 -25.18 6.61 10.03
N THR A 68 -25.72 5.68 10.81
CA THR A 68 -26.10 5.93 12.21
C THR A 68 -24.95 5.56 13.15
N SER A 69 -24.96 6.12 14.36
CA SER A 69 -24.06 5.70 15.44
C SER A 69 -24.21 4.20 15.74
N ILE A 70 -23.18 3.62 16.34
CA ILE A 70 -23.25 2.27 16.90
C ILE A 70 -23.78 2.43 18.33
N PRO A 71 -24.92 1.79 18.68
CA PRO A 71 -25.63 2.09 19.95
C PRO A 71 -24.75 1.93 21.19
N GLU A 72 -23.86 0.95 21.22
CA GLU A 72 -22.95 0.68 22.34
C GLU A 72 -21.88 1.76 22.53
N PHE A 73 -21.69 2.62 21.53
CA PHE A 73 -20.69 3.72 21.53
C PHE A 73 -21.35 5.09 21.33
N SER A 74 -22.59 5.22 21.76
CA SER A 74 -23.32 6.49 21.73
C SER A 74 -23.06 7.36 22.95
N GLN A 75 -22.14 6.98 23.84
CA GLN A 75 -21.85 7.72 25.05
C GLN A 75 -20.35 7.66 25.41
N VAL A 76 -19.88 8.74 26.04
CA VAL A 76 -18.57 8.80 26.71
C VAL A 76 -18.83 8.71 28.20
N VAL A 77 -18.11 7.77 28.85
CA VAL A 77 -18.21 7.57 30.30
C VAL A 77 -16.84 7.87 30.92
N GLN A 78 -16.79 8.81 31.82
CA GLN A 78 -15.62 9.08 32.64
C GLN A 78 -15.91 8.60 34.08
N GLU A 79 -15.14 7.61 34.54
CA GLU A 79 -15.17 7.09 35.88
C GLU A 79 -14.22 7.89 36.80
N THR A 80 -14.69 8.27 37.97
CA THR A 80 -13.86 8.90 39.01
C THR A 80 -14.05 8.16 40.32
N ALA A 81 -12.94 7.65 40.86
CA ALA A 81 -12.96 6.99 42.18
C ALA A 81 -13.15 7.97 43.29
N VAL A 82 -13.98 7.60 44.30
CA VAL A 82 -14.27 8.40 45.49
C VAL A 82 -13.71 7.72 46.75
N GLY A 83 -14.04 6.45 46.98
CA GLY A 83 -13.49 5.62 48.05
C GLY A 83 -13.86 6.09 49.48
N VAL A 84 -14.98 6.78 49.66
CA VAL A 84 -15.38 7.38 50.97
C VAL A 84 -16.43 6.56 51.68
N LYS A 85 -16.21 6.24 52.97
CA LYS A 85 -17.22 5.64 53.84
C LYS A 85 -18.36 6.62 54.11
N LEU A 86 -19.57 6.19 53.78
CA LEU A 86 -20.78 7.03 53.99
C LEU A 86 -21.26 6.96 55.42
N SER A 87 -21.63 8.12 55.93
CA SER A 87 -22.29 8.35 57.21
C SER A 87 -23.64 8.99 57.01
N GLU A 88 -24.35 9.34 58.10
CA GLU A 88 -25.61 10.12 58.03
C GLU A 88 -25.40 11.56 57.52
N SER A 89 -24.17 12.07 57.62
CA SER A 89 -23.78 13.36 57.08
C SER A 89 -23.55 13.31 55.61
N TRP A 90 -23.93 14.37 54.90
CA TRP A 90 -23.68 14.48 53.44
C TRP A 90 -22.20 14.58 53.11
N HIS A 91 -21.74 13.71 52.23
CA HIS A 91 -20.47 13.87 51.53
C HIS A 91 -20.74 14.51 50.18
N THR A 92 -20.12 15.67 49.88
CA THR A 92 -20.37 16.46 48.69
C THR A 92 -19.12 16.56 47.82
N LEU A 93 -19.27 16.38 46.52
CA LEU A 93 -18.24 16.53 45.49
C LEU A 93 -18.75 17.50 44.42
N THR A 94 -17.81 18.27 43.82
CA THR A 94 -18.08 19.01 42.60
C THR A 94 -17.48 18.19 41.45
N LEU A 95 -18.27 17.94 40.41
CA LEU A 95 -17.86 17.20 39.20
C LEU A 95 -17.01 18.09 38.30
N SER A 96 -16.22 17.49 37.46
CA SER A 96 -15.32 18.21 36.52
C SER A 96 -15.96 18.43 35.17
N GLY A 97 -16.84 17.52 34.73
CA GLY A 97 -17.46 17.54 33.42
C GLY A 97 -18.63 18.50 33.28
N THR A 98 -18.81 19.04 32.10
CA THR A 98 -19.93 19.86 31.68
C THR A 98 -20.69 19.18 30.54
N GLY A 99 -21.97 19.57 30.34
CA GLY A 99 -22.79 18.97 29.27
C GLY A 99 -23.15 17.50 29.51
N LEU A 100 -23.16 17.08 30.77
CA LEU A 100 -23.48 15.70 31.14
C LEU A 100 -24.95 15.40 30.85
N SER A 101 -25.22 14.19 30.38
CA SER A 101 -26.57 13.68 30.12
C SER A 101 -27.05 12.69 31.17
N LYS A 102 -26.10 12.02 31.86
CA LYS A 102 -26.36 11.10 32.94
C LYS A 102 -25.30 11.19 34.02
N LEU A 103 -25.64 10.80 35.21
CA LEU A 103 -24.73 10.57 36.35
C LEU A 103 -24.86 9.12 36.80
N GLY A 104 -23.75 8.40 36.90
CA GLY A 104 -23.66 7.05 37.42
C GLY A 104 -23.10 7.06 38.83
N ILE A 105 -23.56 6.17 39.70
CA ILE A 105 -23.10 6.09 41.10
C ILE A 105 -22.90 4.66 41.50
N GLY A 106 -21.65 4.35 41.93
CA GLY A 106 -21.25 3.07 42.46
C GLY A 106 -21.12 3.08 43.98
N ILE A 107 -21.91 2.28 44.65
CA ILE A 107 -21.89 2.10 46.11
C ILE A 107 -21.46 0.67 46.41
N ASN A 108 -20.56 0.52 47.37
CA ASN A 108 -19.99 -0.80 47.73
C ASN A 108 -20.01 -1.01 49.26
N ALA A 109 -20.57 -2.11 49.70
CA ALA A 109 -20.37 -2.65 51.01
C ALA A 109 -19.23 -3.66 50.99
N MET A 110 -17.98 -3.18 51.09
CA MET A 110 -16.74 -3.95 50.82
C MET A 110 -16.62 -5.20 51.71
N GLN A 111 -17.10 -5.14 52.97
CA GLN A 111 -17.04 -6.25 53.91
C GLN A 111 -18.30 -7.13 53.90
N GLY A 112 -19.22 -6.84 52.98
CA GLY A 112 -20.52 -7.48 52.89
C GLY A 112 -21.59 -6.81 53.75
N LEU A 113 -22.74 -7.44 53.86
CA LEU A 113 -23.90 -7.00 54.65
C LEU A 113 -24.44 -8.16 55.44
N GLY A 114 -24.87 -7.91 56.68
CA GLY A 114 -25.52 -8.91 57.50
C GLY A 114 -25.50 -8.61 59.02
N TYR A 115 -26.41 -9.24 59.73
CA TYR A 115 -26.43 -9.31 61.18
C TYR A 115 -25.84 -10.65 61.65
N ALA A 116 -24.78 -10.61 62.44
CA ALA A 116 -24.18 -11.82 63.02
C ALA A 116 -25.05 -12.32 64.17
N ASN A 117 -25.81 -13.38 63.96
CA ASN A 117 -26.68 -13.98 64.95
C ASN A 117 -25.89 -14.89 65.91
N ASP A 118 -26.57 -15.37 66.97
CA ASP A 118 -25.94 -16.19 68.02
C ASP A 118 -25.48 -17.58 67.53
N SER A 119 -25.95 -18.02 66.36
CA SER A 119 -25.52 -19.27 65.73
C SER A 119 -24.25 -19.10 64.87
N GLY A 120 -23.73 -17.87 64.70
CA GLY A 120 -22.60 -17.52 63.84
C GLY A 120 -22.93 -17.32 62.35
N SER A 121 -24.21 -17.51 61.97
CA SER A 121 -24.70 -17.22 60.65
C SER A 121 -25.05 -15.72 60.49
N LEU A 122 -25.19 -15.26 59.25
CA LEU A 122 -25.63 -13.91 58.93
C LEU A 122 -27.12 -13.87 58.55
N ASP A 123 -27.83 -12.98 59.21
CA ASP A 123 -29.20 -12.62 58.78
C ASP A 123 -29.16 -11.41 57.87
N PRO A 124 -30.07 -11.29 56.87
CA PRO A 124 -30.07 -10.20 55.92
C PRO A 124 -30.38 -8.86 56.59
N ILE A 125 -29.68 -7.83 56.19
CA ILE A 125 -29.94 -6.46 56.58
C ILE A 125 -30.09 -5.60 55.33
N THR A 126 -30.74 -4.47 55.50
CA THR A 126 -30.93 -3.48 54.45
C THR A 126 -30.29 -2.16 54.83
N VAL A 127 -29.50 -1.59 53.93
CA VAL A 127 -28.94 -0.24 54.06
C VAL A 127 -29.39 0.59 52.87
N THR A 128 -29.79 1.84 53.12
CA THR A 128 -30.17 2.79 52.07
C THR A 128 -29.20 3.95 52.01
N VAL A 129 -28.87 4.33 50.78
CA VAL A 129 -28.03 5.50 50.50
C VAL A 129 -28.88 6.50 49.69
N GLU A 130 -28.97 7.71 50.19
CA GLU A 130 -29.64 8.81 49.51
C GLU A 130 -28.61 9.62 48.71
N VAL A 131 -28.96 9.95 47.48
CA VAL A 131 -28.11 10.68 46.54
C VAL A 131 -28.85 11.88 46.02
N GLN A 132 -28.19 13.06 46.02
CA GLN A 132 -28.75 14.31 45.53
C GLN A 132 -27.75 15.04 44.67
N TYR A 133 -28.27 15.88 43.75
CA TYR A 133 -27.45 16.69 42.86
C TYR A 133 -28.00 18.13 42.80
N CYS A 134 -27.10 19.05 42.40
CA CYS A 134 -27.47 20.41 42.00
C CYS A 134 -26.43 20.95 41.01
N LEU A 135 -26.76 22.06 40.34
CA LEU A 135 -25.78 22.80 39.54
C LEU A 135 -24.75 23.48 40.45
N GLU A 136 -23.54 23.67 39.96
CA GLU A 136 -22.47 24.32 40.75
C GLU A 136 -22.87 25.72 41.22
N SER A 137 -23.55 26.48 40.34
CA SER A 137 -24.07 27.82 40.64
C SER A 137 -25.26 27.82 41.62
N SER A 138 -25.89 26.67 41.84
CA SER A 138 -27.10 26.53 42.68
C SER A 138 -26.80 25.96 44.07
N SER A 139 -27.62 26.31 45.01
CA SER A 139 -27.66 25.67 46.32
C SER A 139 -28.94 24.83 46.55
N GLU A 140 -29.79 24.72 45.52
CA GLU A 140 -31.03 23.94 45.56
C GLU A 140 -30.76 22.49 45.19
N TRP A 141 -30.78 21.59 46.15
CA TRP A 141 -30.51 20.17 45.98
C TRP A 141 -31.77 19.44 45.53
N LYS A 142 -31.64 18.67 44.45
CA LYS A 142 -32.66 17.78 43.90
C LYS A 142 -32.31 16.33 44.24
N GLY A 143 -33.30 15.51 44.59
CA GLY A 143 -33.14 14.08 44.78
C GLY A 143 -32.75 13.43 43.45
N LEU A 144 -31.68 12.65 43.44
CA LEU A 144 -31.28 11.85 42.30
C LEU A 144 -31.75 10.40 42.43
N ALA A 145 -31.42 9.80 43.59
CA ALA A 145 -31.72 8.39 43.83
C ALA A 145 -31.76 8.03 45.30
N THR A 146 -32.43 6.91 45.61
CA THR A 146 -32.28 6.18 46.88
C THR A 146 -31.84 4.75 46.52
N LEU A 147 -30.58 4.46 46.75
CA LEU A 147 -29.98 3.16 46.46
C LEU A 147 -30.13 2.24 47.68
N THR A 148 -30.67 1.05 47.47
CA THR A 148 -30.91 0.07 48.53
C THR A 148 -30.01 -1.15 48.29
N LEU A 149 -29.18 -1.51 49.27
CA LEU A 149 -28.41 -2.72 49.34
C LEU A 149 -29.00 -3.63 50.43
N SER A 150 -29.25 -4.89 50.08
CA SER A 150 -29.81 -5.87 51.01
C SER A 150 -29.18 -7.23 50.74
N ASP A 151 -28.53 -7.80 51.78
CA ASP A 151 -27.85 -9.10 51.64
C ASP A 151 -27.53 -9.72 53.02
N ALA A 152 -27.08 -10.97 53.03
CA ALA A 152 -26.59 -11.72 54.18
C ALA A 152 -25.27 -12.44 53.87
N LYS A 153 -24.22 -11.69 53.47
CA LYS A 153 -22.94 -12.26 53.08
C LYS A 153 -21.74 -11.44 53.56
N ARG A 154 -20.57 -12.10 53.66
CA ARG A 154 -19.29 -11.48 54.06
C ARG A 154 -18.43 -11.04 52.85
N SER A 155 -18.89 -11.27 51.64
CA SER A 155 -18.24 -10.79 50.42
C SER A 155 -18.85 -9.44 50.00
N ALA A 156 -18.14 -8.66 49.23
CA ALA A 156 -18.59 -7.34 48.78
C ALA A 156 -19.98 -7.37 48.12
N VAL A 157 -20.80 -6.35 48.45
CA VAL A 157 -22.11 -6.13 47.82
C VAL A 157 -22.08 -4.78 47.13
N MET A 158 -22.08 -4.80 45.82
CA MET A 158 -22.04 -3.60 45.01
C MET A 158 -23.41 -3.28 44.41
N LYS A 159 -23.66 -1.99 44.24
CA LYS A 159 -24.79 -1.50 43.47
C LYS A 159 -24.38 -0.30 42.65
N TYR A 160 -24.68 -0.33 41.36
CA TYR A 160 -24.45 0.74 40.41
C TYR A 160 -25.78 1.10 39.74
N GLU A 161 -26.07 2.38 39.63
CA GLU A 161 -27.21 2.87 38.86
C GLU A 161 -26.86 4.17 38.14
N GLU A 162 -27.44 4.37 36.93
CA GLU A 162 -27.32 5.59 36.12
C GLU A 162 -28.63 6.36 36.11
N PHE A 163 -28.52 7.68 36.16
CA PHE A 163 -29.66 8.58 36.21
C PHE A 163 -29.51 9.71 35.20
N GLY A 164 -30.54 9.96 34.41
CA GLY A 164 -30.59 11.09 33.47
C GLY A 164 -30.61 12.42 34.22
N VAL A 165 -29.80 13.37 33.72
CA VAL A 165 -29.79 14.77 34.19
C VAL A 165 -29.93 15.70 32.98
N GLU A 166 -30.33 16.94 33.25
CA GLU A 166 -30.45 17.97 32.22
C GLU A 166 -29.06 18.33 31.68
N ARG A 167 -28.92 18.42 30.35
CA ARG A 167 -27.65 18.77 29.71
C ARG A 167 -27.40 20.26 29.78
N VAL A 168 -26.51 20.69 30.69
CA VAL A 168 -26.15 22.09 30.93
C VAL A 168 -24.64 22.32 30.74
N ALA A 169 -24.24 23.54 30.42
CA ALA A 169 -22.86 23.91 30.17
C ALA A 169 -22.05 24.25 31.45
N GLU A 170 -22.55 23.87 32.62
CA GLU A 170 -21.87 24.04 33.90
C GLU A 170 -21.73 22.70 34.64
N PRO A 171 -20.78 22.57 35.58
CA PRO A 171 -20.59 21.36 36.36
C PRO A 171 -21.77 21.11 37.33
N TYR A 172 -21.96 19.85 37.66
CA TYR A 172 -22.85 19.44 38.73
C TYR A 172 -22.10 19.28 40.06
N LYS A 173 -22.78 19.49 41.16
CA LYS A 173 -22.42 19.01 42.49
C LYS A 173 -23.26 17.78 42.81
N LEU A 174 -22.58 16.77 43.34
CA LEU A 174 -23.18 15.49 43.71
C LEU A 174 -22.92 15.25 45.22
N ARG A 175 -23.92 14.75 45.95
CA ARG A 175 -23.74 14.37 47.34
C ARG A 175 -24.46 13.08 47.67
N ALA A 176 -23.83 12.30 48.55
CA ALA A 176 -24.43 11.05 49.03
C ALA A 176 -24.31 10.96 50.56
N ARG A 177 -25.27 10.27 51.17
CA ARG A 177 -25.23 9.91 52.57
C ARG A 177 -25.89 8.55 52.80
N ARG A 178 -25.52 7.91 53.88
CA ARG A 178 -26.26 6.77 54.40
C ARG A 178 -27.57 7.27 55.04
N ALA A 179 -28.70 6.96 54.40
CA ALA A 179 -30.00 7.44 54.83
C ALA A 179 -30.62 6.55 55.93
N SER A 180 -30.39 5.25 55.87
CA SER A 180 -30.83 4.28 56.88
C SER A 180 -29.99 3.02 56.90
N GLY A 181 -30.19 2.21 57.93
CA GLY A 181 -29.58 0.90 58.10
C GLY A 181 -29.12 0.70 59.57
N PRO A 182 -29.11 -0.54 60.05
CA PRO A 182 -28.71 -0.84 61.41
C PRO A 182 -27.20 -0.60 61.63
N THR A 183 -26.83 -0.21 62.85
CA THR A 183 -25.46 -0.01 63.32
C THR A 183 -25.21 -0.74 64.62
N GLY A 184 -23.97 -1.14 64.92
CA GLY A 184 -23.58 -1.81 66.14
C GLY A 184 -22.61 -2.96 65.88
N ASP A 185 -21.99 -3.50 66.91
CA ASP A 185 -20.86 -4.46 66.82
C ASP A 185 -21.22 -5.79 66.13
N ARG A 186 -22.51 -6.16 66.10
CA ARG A 186 -22.98 -7.38 65.43
C ARG A 186 -23.41 -7.16 63.97
N TYR A 187 -23.40 -5.88 63.48
CA TYR A 187 -23.80 -5.58 62.12
C TYR A 187 -22.61 -5.34 61.23
N ILE A 188 -22.58 -6.03 60.11
CA ILE A 188 -21.71 -5.69 58.98
C ILE A 188 -22.53 -4.82 58.05
N SER A 189 -22.38 -3.48 58.14
CA SER A 189 -23.27 -2.56 57.47
C SER A 189 -22.59 -1.32 56.93
N ASP A 190 -21.26 -1.32 56.86
CA ASP A 190 -20.48 -0.22 56.30
C ASP A 190 -20.65 -0.15 54.80
N VAL A 191 -21.00 1.04 54.28
CA VAL A 191 -21.15 1.31 52.85
C VAL A 191 -20.25 2.47 52.45
N TYR A 192 -19.69 2.33 51.30
CA TYR A 192 -18.75 3.26 50.71
C TYR A 192 -19.32 3.82 49.41
N TRP A 193 -19.12 5.08 49.14
CA TRP A 193 -19.25 5.64 47.82
C TRP A 193 -17.94 5.36 47.09
N GLU A 194 -17.95 4.42 46.18
CA GLU A 194 -16.74 3.89 45.58
C GLU A 194 -16.28 4.73 44.39
N TYR A 195 -17.20 5.01 43.47
CA TYR A 195 -16.95 5.84 42.28
C TYR A 195 -18.24 6.54 41.80
N TYR A 196 -18.05 7.51 40.89
CA TYR A 196 -19.14 8.04 40.09
C TYR A 196 -18.75 8.07 38.62
N HIS A 197 -19.76 8.08 37.75
CA HIS A 197 -19.61 8.25 36.30
C HIS A 197 -20.21 9.58 35.87
N GLU A 198 -19.45 10.30 35.03
CA GLU A 198 -19.87 11.44 34.24
C GLU A 198 -20.12 10.93 32.82
N VAL A 199 -21.40 10.99 32.37
CA VAL A 199 -21.82 10.40 31.10
C VAL A 199 -22.29 11.49 30.16
N ILE A 200 -21.67 11.56 28.97
CA ILE A 200 -22.10 12.39 27.86
C ILE A 200 -22.66 11.47 26.77
N THR A 201 -23.95 11.56 26.50
CA THR A 201 -24.56 10.88 25.36
C THR A 201 -24.45 11.78 24.15
N ASP A 202 -23.91 11.26 23.05
CA ASP A 202 -23.78 11.97 21.79
C ASP A 202 -24.05 11.03 20.63
N ASP A 203 -24.33 11.59 19.45
CA ASP A 203 -24.54 10.81 18.23
C ASP A 203 -23.22 10.73 17.45
N PHE A 204 -22.34 9.85 17.88
CA PHE A 204 -21.03 9.61 17.25
C PHE A 204 -21.18 8.80 15.95
N HIS A 205 -21.92 9.33 14.98
CA HIS A 205 -22.15 8.62 13.72
C HIS A 205 -20.98 8.70 12.72
N LEU A 206 -20.00 9.59 12.94
CA LEU A 206 -18.76 9.72 12.15
C LEU A 206 -18.99 9.62 10.63
N PRO A 207 -19.72 10.57 10.00
CA PRO A 207 -20.08 10.48 8.60
C PRO A 207 -18.84 10.43 7.70
N GLY A 208 -18.84 9.55 6.71
CA GLY A 208 -17.72 9.38 5.78
C GLY A 208 -16.54 8.59 6.34
N THR A 209 -16.64 8.01 7.55
CA THR A 209 -15.61 7.16 8.14
C THR A 209 -16.13 5.73 8.31
N ALA A 210 -15.48 4.77 7.68
CA ALA A 210 -15.81 3.36 7.83
C ALA A 210 -15.25 2.85 9.16
N LEU A 211 -16.11 2.19 9.95
CA LEU A 211 -15.77 1.73 11.29
C LEU A 211 -16.50 0.44 11.66
N PHE A 212 -15.99 -0.26 12.65
CA PHE A 212 -16.68 -1.37 13.26
C PHE A 212 -16.46 -1.38 14.77
N ALA A 213 -17.40 -1.98 15.45
CA ALA A 213 -17.33 -2.23 16.88
C ALA A 213 -17.23 -3.72 17.14
N ILE A 214 -16.44 -4.10 18.14
CA ILE A 214 -16.37 -5.44 18.68
C ILE A 214 -16.89 -5.43 20.11
N TRP A 215 -17.74 -6.38 20.40
CA TRP A 215 -18.15 -6.75 21.73
C TRP A 215 -17.73 -8.22 21.95
N ALA A 216 -16.85 -8.47 22.93
CA ALA A 216 -16.26 -9.78 23.16
C ALA A 216 -16.20 -10.11 24.64
N MET A 217 -16.57 -11.35 25.00
CA MET A 217 -16.37 -11.85 26.35
C MET A 217 -14.91 -12.32 26.53
N PRO A 218 -14.18 -11.88 27.58
CA PRO A 218 -12.86 -12.41 27.86
C PRO A 218 -12.91 -13.92 28.04
N THR A 219 -12.00 -14.59 27.35
CA THR A 219 -11.70 -16.00 27.55
C THR A 219 -10.34 -16.10 28.27
N GLU A 220 -9.93 -17.32 28.69
CA GLU A 220 -8.60 -17.53 29.30
C GLU A 220 -7.46 -16.99 28.41
N SER A 221 -7.68 -16.91 27.09
CA SER A 221 -6.73 -16.37 26.12
C SER A 221 -6.77 -14.84 25.95
N LEU A 222 -7.79 -14.14 26.51
CA LEU A 222 -7.95 -12.67 26.45
C LEU A 222 -7.69 -12.02 27.81
N SER A 223 -7.04 -12.70 28.74
CA SER A 223 -6.82 -12.21 30.09
C SER A 223 -5.76 -11.12 30.15
N GLY A 224 -6.16 -9.91 30.51
CA GLY A 224 -5.33 -8.87 31.11
C GLY A 224 -4.77 -7.77 30.20
N SER A 225 -4.96 -7.79 28.88
CA SER A 225 -4.56 -6.70 27.97
C SER A 225 -5.65 -6.40 26.94
N ILE A 226 -5.63 -5.18 26.39
CA ILE A 226 -6.45 -4.82 25.23
C ILE A 226 -6.01 -5.70 24.06
N PRO A 227 -6.91 -6.51 23.46
CA PRO A 227 -6.53 -7.42 22.38
C PRO A 227 -6.18 -6.65 21.11
N LYS A 228 -5.19 -7.15 20.37
CA LYS A 228 -4.87 -6.64 19.03
C LYS A 228 -5.95 -7.07 18.05
N VAL A 229 -6.62 -6.08 17.46
CA VAL A 229 -7.65 -6.33 16.44
C VAL A 229 -7.11 -5.97 15.08
N THR A 230 -7.29 -6.87 14.11
CA THR A 230 -7.02 -6.63 12.69
C THR A 230 -8.25 -6.97 11.86
N CYS A 231 -8.34 -6.40 10.68
CA CYS A 231 -9.42 -6.68 9.75
C CYS A 231 -8.92 -6.64 8.30
N SER A 232 -9.72 -7.18 7.39
CA SER A 232 -9.58 -6.97 5.96
C SER A 232 -10.69 -6.04 5.49
N ALA A 233 -10.42 -5.24 4.47
CA ALA A 233 -11.42 -4.35 3.93
C ALA A 233 -11.36 -4.27 2.41
N ARG A 234 -12.47 -3.85 1.78
CA ARG A 234 -12.62 -3.77 0.34
C ARG A 234 -13.32 -2.49 -0.06
N ARG A 235 -12.74 -1.84 -1.09
CA ARG A 235 -13.34 -0.73 -1.81
C ARG A 235 -13.04 -0.90 -3.29
N ASP A 236 -13.96 -1.54 -4.00
CA ASP A 236 -13.74 -1.98 -5.37
C ASP A 236 -13.95 -0.87 -6.39
N THR A 237 -14.88 0.05 -6.13
CA THR A 237 -15.26 1.08 -7.10
C THR A 237 -15.41 2.47 -6.49
N ALA A 238 -15.26 3.49 -7.34
CA ALA A 238 -15.66 4.86 -7.05
C ALA A 238 -16.38 5.47 -8.27
N MET A 239 -17.29 6.40 -8.00
CA MET A 239 -17.94 7.22 -9.04
C MET A 239 -16.96 8.32 -9.45
N LEU A 240 -16.41 8.24 -10.66
CA LEU A 240 -15.42 9.20 -11.19
C LEU A 240 -15.92 9.85 -12.47
N PRO A 241 -15.53 11.11 -12.71
CA PRO A 241 -15.85 11.79 -13.98
C PRO A 241 -15.09 11.13 -15.14
N ALA A 242 -15.72 11.06 -16.29
CA ALA A 242 -15.15 10.58 -17.53
C ALA A 242 -14.91 11.75 -18.50
N SER A 243 -14.07 11.53 -19.52
CA SER A 243 -13.70 12.54 -20.50
C SER A 243 -14.88 13.04 -21.36
N ASP A 244 -15.94 12.25 -21.46
CA ASP A 244 -17.19 12.61 -22.15
C ASP A 244 -18.15 13.46 -21.29
N GLY A 245 -17.76 13.80 -20.05
CA GLY A 245 -18.56 14.57 -19.10
C GLY A 245 -19.53 13.74 -18.25
N SER A 246 -19.59 12.42 -18.45
CA SER A 246 -20.38 11.52 -17.61
C SER A 246 -19.68 11.22 -16.27
N THR A 247 -20.41 10.66 -15.32
CA THR A 247 -19.84 10.10 -14.10
C THR A 247 -20.10 8.60 -14.07
N VAL A 248 -19.03 7.81 -13.96
CA VAL A 248 -19.08 6.35 -14.13
C VAL A 248 -18.41 5.65 -12.95
N ALA A 249 -18.94 4.51 -12.55
CA ALA A 249 -18.28 3.64 -11.60
C ALA A 249 -17.00 3.03 -12.20
N ARG A 250 -15.85 3.34 -11.60
CA ARG A 250 -14.54 2.88 -12.07
C ARG A 250 -13.87 1.99 -11.01
N PRO A 251 -13.16 0.92 -11.43
CA PRO A 251 -12.52 0.00 -10.49
C PRO A 251 -11.28 0.64 -9.83
N LEU A 252 -11.26 0.70 -8.51
CA LEU A 252 -10.12 1.23 -7.74
C LEU A 252 -8.96 0.25 -7.61
N SER A 253 -9.11 -0.97 -8.08
CA SER A 253 -7.97 -1.89 -8.27
C SER A 253 -7.11 -1.53 -9.48
N ASN A 254 -7.62 -0.68 -10.41
CA ASN A 254 -6.85 -0.16 -11.53
C ASN A 254 -6.01 1.04 -11.05
N PRO A 255 -4.67 1.02 -11.21
CA PRO A 255 -3.78 2.06 -10.71
C PRO A 255 -4.14 3.48 -11.13
N ALA A 256 -4.54 3.69 -12.39
CA ALA A 256 -4.85 5.03 -12.90
C ALA A 256 -6.14 5.59 -12.26
N TYR A 257 -7.18 4.77 -12.12
CA TYR A 257 -8.41 5.21 -11.45
C TYR A 257 -8.23 5.38 -9.95
N ALA A 258 -7.37 4.60 -9.31
CA ALA A 258 -7.01 4.79 -7.91
C ALA A 258 -6.37 6.17 -7.69
N VAL A 259 -5.45 6.57 -8.57
CA VAL A 259 -4.81 7.89 -8.50
C VAL A 259 -5.77 9.02 -8.87
N LEU A 260 -6.64 8.82 -9.86
CA LEU A 260 -7.67 9.80 -10.21
C LEU A 260 -8.61 10.09 -9.03
N GLU A 261 -9.00 9.05 -8.32
CA GLU A 261 -9.83 9.18 -7.11
C GLU A 261 -9.11 9.99 -6.03
N LEU A 262 -7.81 9.70 -5.76
CA LEU A 262 -7.01 10.49 -4.83
C LEU A 262 -6.81 11.94 -5.28
N ALA A 263 -6.64 12.18 -6.59
CA ALA A 263 -6.48 13.53 -7.11
C ALA A 263 -7.74 14.39 -6.88
N LEU A 264 -8.92 13.82 -7.10
CA LEU A 264 -10.20 14.55 -7.03
C LEU A 264 -10.76 14.64 -5.59
N ASN A 265 -10.37 13.76 -4.70
CA ASN A 265 -10.94 13.72 -3.37
C ASN A 265 -10.45 14.88 -2.50
N ALA A 266 -11.38 15.74 -2.06
CA ALA A 266 -11.05 16.93 -1.25
C ALA A 266 -10.82 16.61 0.23
N ARG A 267 -11.20 15.43 0.73
CA ARG A 267 -11.13 15.10 2.16
C ARG A 267 -9.80 14.42 2.54
N TYR A 268 -9.35 13.46 1.72
CA TYR A 268 -8.14 12.69 1.99
C TYR A 268 -7.18 12.62 0.78
N GLY A 269 -7.45 13.37 -0.25
CA GLY A 269 -6.65 13.46 -1.46
C GLY A 269 -6.20 14.88 -1.76
N ALA A 270 -5.87 15.17 -3.03
CA ALA A 270 -5.38 16.48 -3.44
C ALA A 270 -6.49 17.55 -3.59
N GLY A 271 -7.76 17.14 -3.73
CA GLY A 271 -8.88 18.07 -3.92
C GLY A 271 -8.87 18.83 -5.25
N GLU A 272 -8.26 18.24 -6.29
CA GLU A 272 -8.22 18.86 -7.61
C GLU A 272 -9.62 18.96 -8.22
N LEU A 273 -9.87 20.07 -8.90
CA LEU A 273 -11.11 20.20 -9.68
C LEU A 273 -11.01 19.35 -10.95
N ALA A 274 -12.07 18.66 -11.32
CA ALA A 274 -12.10 17.82 -12.54
C ALA A 274 -11.72 18.61 -13.80
N ALA A 275 -12.02 19.90 -13.87
CA ALA A 275 -11.63 20.78 -14.97
C ALA A 275 -10.11 20.97 -15.10
N ASN A 276 -9.37 20.77 -14.00
CA ASN A 276 -7.92 20.88 -13.96
C ASN A 276 -7.23 19.52 -14.13
N VAL A 277 -7.98 18.46 -14.43
CA VAL A 277 -7.45 17.12 -14.67
C VAL A 277 -7.67 16.74 -16.13
N ASP A 278 -6.67 16.18 -16.76
CA ASP A 278 -6.77 15.59 -18.08
C ASP A 278 -7.34 14.16 -17.99
N LEU A 279 -8.66 14.06 -17.89
CA LEU A 279 -9.38 12.80 -17.70
C LEU A 279 -9.08 11.78 -18.80
N GLN A 280 -8.88 12.23 -20.05
CA GLN A 280 -8.54 11.34 -21.16
C GLN A 280 -7.20 10.64 -20.95
N SER A 281 -6.20 11.34 -20.42
CA SER A 281 -4.90 10.74 -20.13
C SER A 281 -5.00 9.63 -19.07
N PHE A 282 -5.84 9.80 -18.04
CA PHE A 282 -6.12 8.76 -17.05
C PHE A 282 -6.86 7.56 -17.64
N GLU A 283 -7.83 7.80 -18.55
CA GLU A 283 -8.53 6.70 -19.24
C GLU A 283 -7.58 5.88 -20.11
N LEU A 284 -6.69 6.53 -20.86
CA LEU A 284 -5.66 5.83 -21.65
C LEU A 284 -4.68 5.03 -20.78
N ALA A 285 -4.29 5.57 -19.64
CA ALA A 285 -3.45 4.87 -18.69
C ALA A 285 -4.19 3.67 -18.06
N ALA A 286 -5.47 3.84 -17.76
CA ALA A 286 -6.31 2.76 -17.22
C ALA A 286 -6.50 1.63 -18.23
N ASP A 287 -6.78 1.93 -19.49
CA ASP A 287 -6.89 0.96 -20.57
C ASP A 287 -5.58 0.17 -20.75
N TRP A 288 -4.44 0.85 -20.59
CA TRP A 288 -3.14 0.19 -20.64
C TRP A 288 -2.94 -0.76 -19.46
N CYS A 289 -3.26 -0.33 -18.24
CA CYS A 289 -3.24 -1.20 -17.06
C CYS A 289 -4.16 -2.41 -17.23
N ASP A 290 -5.35 -2.22 -17.83
CA ASP A 290 -6.31 -3.30 -18.08
C ASP A 290 -5.78 -4.31 -19.09
N ARG A 291 -5.21 -3.85 -20.20
CA ARG A 291 -4.56 -4.70 -21.21
C ARG A 291 -3.41 -5.51 -20.61
N LYS A 292 -2.61 -4.90 -19.77
CA LYS A 292 -1.49 -5.56 -19.06
C LYS A 292 -1.93 -6.33 -17.80
N LYS A 293 -3.22 -6.34 -17.47
CA LYS A 293 -3.79 -7.00 -16.27
C LYS A 293 -3.11 -6.54 -14.98
N ILE A 294 -2.73 -5.26 -14.92
CA ILE A 294 -2.15 -4.67 -13.71
C ILE A 294 -3.29 -4.28 -12.77
N ARG A 295 -3.29 -4.87 -11.60
CA ARG A 295 -4.26 -4.63 -10.54
C ARG A 295 -3.53 -4.47 -9.21
N GLY A 296 -4.17 -3.79 -8.27
CA GLY A 296 -3.60 -3.62 -6.96
C GLY A 296 -4.59 -3.21 -5.89
N GLY A 297 -4.07 -3.09 -4.68
CA GLY A 297 -4.78 -2.55 -3.53
C GLY A 297 -3.81 -1.84 -2.60
N MET A 298 -4.18 -0.69 -2.06
CA MET A 298 -3.33 0.06 -1.15
C MET A 298 -4.13 0.63 0.01
N TYR A 299 -3.57 0.50 1.20
CA TYR A 299 -4.03 1.13 2.42
C TYR A 299 -2.96 2.13 2.89
N ILE A 300 -3.37 3.36 3.14
CA ILE A 300 -2.50 4.43 3.63
C ILE A 300 -2.84 4.63 5.09
N ASP A 301 -1.94 4.26 5.97
CA ASP A 301 -2.06 4.29 7.44
C ASP A 301 -1.26 5.41 8.09
N ALA A 302 -0.47 6.13 7.32
CA ALA A 302 0.34 7.24 7.77
C ALA A 302 0.17 8.46 6.87
N ALA A 303 0.41 9.65 7.41
CA ALA A 303 0.38 10.88 6.62
C ALA A 303 1.48 10.86 5.55
N MET A 304 1.07 11.05 4.29
CA MET A 304 1.97 11.18 3.14
C MET A 304 1.42 12.20 2.15
N THR A 305 2.29 12.70 1.27
CA THR A 305 1.85 13.62 0.22
C THR A 305 1.13 12.87 -0.89
N PHE A 306 0.27 13.60 -1.61
CA PHE A 306 -0.41 13.05 -2.79
C PHE A 306 0.58 12.49 -3.82
N GLU A 307 1.68 13.21 -4.07
CA GLU A 307 2.72 12.81 -5.02
C GLU A 307 3.37 11.47 -4.62
N THR A 308 3.59 11.25 -3.32
CA THR A 308 4.14 9.98 -2.82
C THR A 308 3.15 8.83 -3.03
N ALA A 309 1.88 9.03 -2.66
CA ALA A 309 0.85 8.02 -2.85
C ALA A 309 0.63 7.69 -4.34
N ALA A 310 0.55 8.73 -5.18
CA ALA A 310 0.44 8.59 -6.62
C ALA A 310 1.68 7.92 -7.24
N GLY A 311 2.87 8.20 -6.70
CA GLY A 311 4.12 7.58 -7.11
C GLY A 311 4.14 6.06 -6.89
N TYR A 312 3.62 5.57 -5.77
CA TYR A 312 3.49 4.12 -5.53
C TYR A 312 2.56 3.45 -6.55
N TRP A 313 1.41 4.06 -6.82
CA TRP A 313 0.50 3.56 -7.85
C TRP A 313 1.10 3.68 -9.25
N GLY A 314 1.78 4.80 -9.55
CA GLY A 314 2.45 5.04 -10.83
C GLY A 314 3.55 4.02 -11.12
N GLN A 315 4.33 3.66 -10.11
CA GLN A 315 5.37 2.62 -10.23
C GLN A 315 4.75 1.25 -10.58
N ALA A 316 3.63 0.89 -9.97
CA ALA A 316 2.92 -0.34 -10.29
C ALA A 316 2.23 -0.26 -11.67
N GLY A 317 1.56 0.87 -11.97
CA GLY A 317 0.79 1.12 -13.20
C GLY A 317 1.63 1.57 -14.39
N ARG A 318 2.92 1.84 -14.21
CA ARG A 318 3.86 2.33 -15.25
C ARG A 318 3.40 3.68 -15.82
N PHE A 319 3.16 4.64 -14.96
CA PHE A 319 2.86 6.00 -15.34
C PHE A 319 3.44 7.00 -14.35
N THR A 320 3.56 8.23 -14.77
CA THR A 320 3.93 9.38 -13.93
C THR A 320 2.87 10.45 -14.03
N LEU A 321 2.72 11.26 -12.99
CA LEU A 321 1.86 12.43 -13.01
C LEU A 321 2.68 13.69 -13.28
N GLU A 322 2.18 14.51 -14.16
CA GLU A 322 2.77 15.82 -14.45
C GLU A 322 1.71 16.88 -14.68
N ARG A 323 2.11 18.14 -14.52
CA ARG A 323 1.27 19.28 -14.92
C ARG A 323 1.68 19.74 -16.30
N VAL A 324 0.84 19.42 -17.29
CA VAL A 324 0.97 19.93 -18.63
C VAL A 324 0.12 21.20 -18.75
N GLY A 325 0.79 22.36 -18.71
CA GLY A 325 0.11 23.64 -18.54
C GLY A 325 -0.53 23.74 -17.14
N VAL A 326 -1.86 23.85 -17.08
CA VAL A 326 -2.63 23.92 -15.83
C VAL A 326 -3.24 22.56 -15.43
N ARG A 327 -3.23 21.58 -16.33
CA ARG A 327 -3.89 20.30 -16.12
C ARG A 327 -2.96 19.25 -15.52
N LEU A 328 -3.46 18.52 -14.55
CA LEU A 328 -2.83 17.30 -14.05
C LEU A 328 -3.02 16.19 -15.08
N THR A 329 -1.94 15.68 -15.64
CA THR A 329 -1.94 14.72 -16.75
C THR A 329 -1.26 13.43 -16.28
N CYS A 330 -1.82 12.29 -16.64
CA CYS A 330 -1.28 10.97 -16.41
C CYS A 330 -0.48 10.48 -17.61
N LEU A 331 0.85 10.52 -17.52
CA LEU A 331 1.76 10.11 -18.58
C LEU A 331 2.06 8.63 -18.48
N SER A 332 1.31 7.80 -19.20
CA SER A 332 1.50 6.36 -19.19
C SER A 332 2.70 5.93 -20.05
N ASP A 333 3.52 5.03 -19.50
CA ASP A 333 4.61 4.40 -20.23
C ASP A 333 4.07 3.22 -21.03
N ARG A 334 3.70 3.50 -22.27
CA ARG A 334 3.07 2.58 -23.22
C ARG A 334 3.66 2.79 -24.63
N PRO A 335 3.49 1.83 -25.54
CA PRO A 335 3.80 2.07 -26.96
C PRO A 335 3.07 3.33 -27.46
N GLN A 336 3.77 4.14 -28.23
CA GLN A 336 3.18 5.33 -28.83
C GLN A 336 2.55 4.94 -30.17
N ASP A 337 1.36 5.46 -30.43
CA ASP A 337 0.74 5.33 -31.76
C ASP A 337 1.43 6.32 -32.70
N PHE A 338 2.25 5.79 -33.64
CA PHE A 338 2.79 6.60 -34.72
C PHE A 338 1.73 6.80 -35.81
N PRO A 339 1.52 8.01 -36.33
CA PRO A 339 2.43 9.15 -36.47
C PRO A 339 2.33 10.24 -35.39
N ASP A 340 1.64 10.02 -34.30
CA ASP A 340 1.39 11.07 -33.30
C ASP A 340 2.64 11.55 -32.52
N ALA A 341 3.72 10.78 -32.56
CA ALA A 341 5.00 11.12 -31.97
C ALA A 341 5.97 11.81 -32.93
N ALA A 342 5.45 12.71 -33.76
CA ALA A 342 6.22 13.27 -34.86
C ALA A 342 6.86 14.61 -34.53
N PHE A 343 7.93 14.61 -33.73
CA PHE A 343 8.81 15.78 -33.62
C PHE A 343 10.23 15.37 -34.01
N LEU A 344 10.70 15.82 -35.18
CA LEU A 344 12.04 15.54 -35.67
C LEU A 344 13.01 16.62 -35.14
N VAL A 345 14.04 16.18 -34.46
CA VAL A 345 15.17 16.98 -34.00
C VAL A 345 16.39 16.68 -34.85
N THR A 346 16.87 17.67 -35.56
CA THR A 346 18.06 17.58 -36.40
C THR A 346 19.19 18.46 -35.87
N SER A 347 20.41 18.30 -36.41
CA SER A 347 21.51 19.21 -36.06
C SER A 347 21.21 20.69 -36.37
N ALA A 348 20.25 20.97 -37.28
CA ALA A 348 19.83 22.33 -37.61
C ALA A 348 18.92 22.95 -36.53
N ASP A 349 18.25 22.15 -35.73
CA ASP A 349 17.32 22.58 -34.67
C ASP A 349 18.04 22.77 -33.32
N VAL A 350 19.16 22.10 -33.11
CA VAL A 350 19.91 22.08 -31.86
C VAL A 350 20.88 23.26 -31.78
N GLN A 351 20.86 23.97 -30.66
CA GLN A 351 21.82 25.03 -30.39
C GLN A 351 23.27 24.47 -30.37
N GLN A 352 24.15 25.12 -31.11
CA GLN A 352 25.54 24.65 -31.25
C GLN A 352 26.22 24.45 -29.89
N GLY A 353 26.89 23.28 -29.72
CA GLY A 353 27.64 22.95 -28.51
C GLY A 353 26.80 22.48 -27.32
N THR A 354 25.47 22.34 -27.47
CA THR A 354 24.60 21.91 -26.36
C THR A 354 24.18 20.44 -26.42
N PHE A 355 24.45 19.75 -27.54
CA PHE A 355 24.15 18.32 -27.66
C PHE A 355 25.16 17.48 -26.85
N GLY A 356 24.64 16.75 -25.88
CA GLY A 356 25.38 15.76 -25.11
C GLY A 356 24.69 14.40 -25.18
N MET A 357 25.45 13.34 -25.21
CA MET A 357 24.96 11.98 -25.09
C MET A 357 25.79 11.20 -24.11
N ASP A 358 25.11 10.51 -23.20
CA ASP A 358 25.72 9.61 -22.24
C ASP A 358 25.23 8.18 -22.46
N TRP A 359 26.16 7.24 -22.33
CA TRP A 359 25.87 5.83 -22.41
C TRP A 359 25.84 5.28 -20.98
N GLY A 360 24.78 4.56 -20.66
CA GLY A 360 24.71 3.85 -19.38
C GLY A 360 25.89 2.88 -19.25
N ASN A 361 26.61 3.02 -18.14
CA ASN A 361 27.79 2.19 -17.90
C ASN A 361 27.37 0.73 -17.69
N LEU A 362 28.00 -0.20 -18.39
CA LEU A 362 27.66 -1.64 -18.28
C LEU A 362 27.89 -2.15 -16.84
N GLU A 363 28.83 -1.55 -16.13
CA GLU A 363 29.15 -1.90 -14.75
C GLU A 363 28.07 -1.48 -13.75
N ASP A 364 27.27 -0.48 -14.07
CA ASP A 364 26.19 0.02 -13.20
C ASP A 364 24.85 -0.68 -13.45
N ARG A 365 24.77 -1.52 -14.50
CA ARG A 365 23.54 -2.23 -14.82
C ARG A 365 23.27 -3.38 -13.87
N ALA A 366 22.01 -3.52 -13.50
CA ALA A 366 21.55 -4.66 -12.72
C ALA A 366 21.61 -5.95 -13.54
N ASP A 367 22.03 -7.04 -12.93
CA ASP A 367 21.95 -8.38 -13.52
C ASP A 367 20.52 -8.94 -13.46
N GLY A 368 19.68 -8.37 -12.60
CA GLY A 368 18.27 -8.69 -12.45
C GLY A 368 17.59 -7.85 -11.37
N PHE A 369 16.28 -7.97 -11.27
CA PHE A 369 15.47 -7.22 -10.31
C PHE A 369 14.82 -8.14 -9.28
N GLU A 370 14.94 -7.77 -8.01
CA GLU A 370 14.19 -8.38 -6.92
C GLU A 370 12.96 -7.52 -6.65
N VAL A 371 11.78 -8.07 -6.87
CA VAL A 371 10.53 -7.38 -6.63
C VAL A 371 9.90 -7.88 -5.35
N THR A 372 9.58 -6.95 -4.46
CA THR A 372 8.78 -7.19 -3.25
C THR A 372 7.34 -6.78 -3.51
N TRP A 373 6.39 -7.64 -3.16
CA TRP A 373 4.95 -7.35 -3.19
C TRP A 373 4.24 -7.89 -1.95
N PHE A 374 2.94 -7.68 -1.83
CA PHE A 374 2.15 -8.07 -0.67
C PHE A 374 1.01 -9.00 -1.08
N ASP A 375 1.18 -10.29 -0.83
CA ASP A 375 0.15 -11.30 -1.04
C ASP A 375 -0.91 -11.22 0.07
N ASP A 376 -2.20 -11.30 -0.30
CA ASP A 376 -3.30 -11.14 0.65
C ASP A 376 -3.37 -12.25 1.71
N LYS A 377 -2.80 -13.43 1.45
CA LYS A 377 -2.80 -14.56 2.38
C LYS A 377 -1.46 -14.78 3.06
N ARG A 378 -0.36 -14.48 2.35
CA ARG A 378 1.01 -14.81 2.76
C ARG A 378 1.79 -13.59 3.23
N GLY A 379 1.22 -12.39 3.10
CA GLY A 379 1.89 -11.14 3.45
C GLY A 379 3.02 -10.78 2.49
N LYS A 380 4.08 -10.20 3.01
CA LYS A 380 5.22 -9.74 2.20
C LYS A 380 5.93 -10.90 1.51
N GLN A 381 6.02 -10.85 0.19
CA GLN A 381 6.71 -11.81 -0.68
C GLN A 381 7.79 -11.13 -1.50
N THR A 382 8.76 -11.89 -1.96
CA THR A 382 9.79 -11.43 -2.88
C THR A 382 9.99 -12.43 -4.02
N LEU A 383 10.30 -11.93 -5.21
CA LEU A 383 10.76 -12.73 -6.33
C LEU A 383 11.97 -12.07 -6.99
N PHE A 384 12.82 -12.86 -7.60
CA PHE A 384 13.93 -12.39 -8.42
C PHE A 384 13.72 -12.79 -9.87
N ALA A 385 13.74 -11.82 -10.78
CA ALA A 385 13.74 -12.06 -12.21
C ALA A 385 15.13 -11.76 -12.77
N PRO A 386 15.86 -12.76 -13.27
CA PRO A 386 17.17 -12.56 -13.87
C PRO A 386 17.05 -11.78 -15.17
N GLY A 387 17.94 -10.84 -15.37
CA GLY A 387 18.09 -10.13 -16.62
C GLY A 387 18.92 -10.92 -17.65
N PRO A 388 19.02 -10.45 -18.89
CA PRO A 388 19.75 -11.14 -19.97
C PRO A 388 21.26 -11.20 -19.76
N PHE A 389 21.79 -10.44 -18.83
CA PHE A 389 23.21 -10.40 -18.45
C PHE A 389 23.53 -11.25 -17.23
N PHE A 390 22.52 -11.77 -16.56
CA PHE A 390 22.67 -12.67 -15.43
C PHE A 390 23.49 -13.90 -15.85
N TRP A 391 24.45 -14.30 -15.03
CA TRP A 391 25.37 -15.42 -15.30
C TRP A 391 26.42 -15.22 -16.41
N LYS A 392 26.53 -14.07 -17.05
CA LYS A 392 27.64 -13.82 -18.00
C LYS A 392 29.00 -13.77 -17.32
N ASP A 393 29.02 -13.29 -16.08
CA ASP A 393 30.20 -13.26 -15.23
C ASP A 393 29.93 -14.05 -13.96
N LYS A 394 30.43 -15.28 -13.88
CA LYS A 394 30.24 -16.18 -12.75
C LYS A 394 31.20 -15.93 -11.58
N ASP A 395 32.24 -15.11 -11.81
CA ASP A 395 33.29 -14.89 -10.83
C ASP A 395 32.90 -13.79 -9.81
N ARG A 396 31.80 -13.10 -10.02
CA ARG A 396 31.26 -12.09 -9.09
C ARG A 396 29.81 -12.39 -8.66
N PRO A 397 29.41 -11.93 -7.47
CA PRO A 397 28.01 -12.01 -7.07
C PRO A 397 27.12 -11.16 -7.99
N PRO A 398 25.88 -11.61 -8.29
CA PRO A 398 24.95 -10.86 -9.13
C PRO A 398 24.59 -9.51 -8.50
N ARG A 399 24.52 -8.47 -9.30
CA ARG A 399 24.04 -7.15 -8.94
C ARG A 399 22.51 -7.12 -9.01
N VAL A 400 21.87 -7.31 -7.87
CA VAL A 400 20.41 -7.33 -7.77
C VAL A 400 19.91 -5.95 -7.41
N SER A 401 18.96 -5.40 -8.19
CA SER A 401 18.28 -4.15 -7.87
C SER A 401 16.95 -4.44 -7.19
N PRO A 402 16.78 -4.05 -5.90
CA PRO A 402 15.52 -4.29 -5.18
C PRO A 402 14.48 -3.22 -5.53
N VAL A 403 13.23 -3.65 -5.74
CA VAL A 403 12.08 -2.78 -5.99
C VAL A 403 10.91 -3.24 -5.14
N THR A 404 10.23 -2.32 -4.48
CA THR A 404 9.02 -2.63 -3.69
C THR A 404 7.79 -2.04 -4.37
N LEU A 405 6.85 -2.89 -4.73
CA LEU A 405 5.58 -2.50 -5.34
C LEU A 405 4.47 -2.58 -4.27
N TYR A 406 4.24 -1.50 -3.54
CA TYR A 406 3.25 -1.45 -2.45
C TYR A 406 1.82 -1.82 -2.87
N PRO A 407 1.31 -1.37 -4.05
CA PRO A 407 -0.03 -1.75 -4.47
C PRO A 407 -0.17 -3.16 -5.03
N CYS A 408 0.95 -3.82 -5.39
CA CYS A 408 0.91 -5.13 -6.04
C CYS A 408 0.45 -6.22 -5.07
N ARG A 409 -0.55 -7.04 -5.48
CA ARG A 409 -1.17 -8.11 -4.68
C ARG A 409 -1.02 -9.51 -5.25
N ASP A 410 -0.49 -9.63 -6.46
CA ASP A 410 -0.32 -10.92 -7.12
C ASP A 410 1.09 -11.09 -7.71
N GLU A 411 1.51 -12.35 -7.80
CA GLU A 411 2.84 -12.74 -8.25
C GLU A 411 3.07 -12.47 -9.73
N ASP A 412 2.05 -12.68 -10.57
CA ASP A 412 2.16 -12.45 -12.01
C ASP A 412 2.39 -10.97 -12.33
N THR A 413 1.72 -10.07 -11.64
CA THR A 413 1.95 -8.63 -11.77
C THR A 413 3.35 -8.25 -11.31
N ALA A 414 3.83 -8.82 -10.18
CA ALA A 414 5.18 -8.58 -9.70
C ALA A 414 6.25 -9.09 -10.68
N TYR A 415 6.06 -10.28 -11.27
CA TYR A 415 6.97 -10.85 -12.25
C TYR A 415 7.00 -10.04 -13.56
N ARG A 416 5.83 -9.64 -14.08
CA ARG A 416 5.75 -8.76 -15.26
C ARG A 416 6.44 -7.42 -15.02
N ALA A 417 6.30 -6.85 -13.80
CA ALA A 417 7.02 -5.63 -13.46
C ALA A 417 8.54 -5.84 -13.45
N ALA A 418 9.03 -6.95 -12.90
CA ALA A 418 10.44 -7.30 -12.93
C ALA A 418 10.96 -7.49 -14.36
N ASN A 419 10.20 -8.17 -15.23
CA ASN A 419 10.54 -8.35 -16.63
C ASN A 419 10.57 -7.03 -17.40
N TYR A 420 9.61 -6.16 -17.16
CA TYR A 420 9.62 -4.83 -17.74
C TYR A 420 10.88 -4.06 -17.33
N LEU A 421 11.25 -4.06 -16.05
CA LEU A 421 12.48 -3.42 -15.57
C LEU A 421 13.74 -4.03 -16.18
N ASN A 422 13.80 -5.36 -16.34
CA ASN A 422 14.89 -6.04 -17.04
C ASN A 422 15.01 -5.60 -18.51
N ARG A 423 13.86 -5.43 -19.19
CA ARG A 423 13.85 -4.93 -20.59
C ARG A 423 14.26 -3.46 -20.67
N CYS A 424 13.79 -2.61 -19.76
CA CYS A 424 14.27 -1.24 -19.66
C CYS A 424 15.79 -1.19 -19.45
N ASN A 425 16.31 -2.01 -18.54
CA ASN A 425 17.75 -2.11 -18.30
C ASN A 425 18.54 -2.65 -19.51
N GLN A 426 17.91 -3.47 -20.36
CA GLN A 426 18.53 -4.02 -21.57
C GLN A 426 18.52 -3.04 -22.74
N TYR A 427 17.38 -2.42 -23.02
CA TYR A 427 17.15 -1.66 -24.26
C TYR A 427 17.34 -0.16 -24.09
N LEU A 428 17.05 0.42 -22.91
CA LEU A 428 17.16 1.86 -22.67
C LEU A 428 18.57 2.20 -22.14
N THR A 429 19.52 2.29 -23.04
CA THR A 429 20.94 2.35 -22.68
C THR A 429 21.55 3.72 -22.81
N ARG A 430 20.85 4.67 -23.43
CA ARG A 430 21.37 5.97 -23.79
C ARG A 430 20.47 7.08 -23.29
N THR A 431 21.11 8.12 -22.80
CA THR A 431 20.46 9.39 -22.53
C THR A 431 21.05 10.46 -23.42
N CYS A 432 20.25 11.44 -23.78
CA CYS A 432 20.78 12.62 -24.46
C CYS A 432 20.19 13.90 -23.87
N SER A 433 20.94 14.96 -23.95
CA SER A 433 20.49 16.31 -23.58
C SER A 433 20.88 17.31 -24.65
N TYR A 434 20.01 18.26 -24.91
CA TYR A 434 20.23 19.32 -25.91
C TYR A 434 19.32 20.51 -25.65
N THR A 435 19.67 21.63 -26.29
CA THR A 435 18.86 22.84 -26.23
C THR A 435 18.30 23.13 -27.60
N LEU A 436 16.97 23.27 -27.68
CA LEU A 436 16.27 23.69 -28.88
C LEU A 436 16.01 25.20 -28.84
N GLY A 437 16.01 25.82 -30.01
CA GLY A 437 15.55 27.20 -30.19
C GLY A 437 14.02 27.32 -30.11
N CYS A 438 13.50 28.45 -30.59
CA CYS A 438 12.09 28.80 -30.50
C CYS A 438 11.13 27.79 -31.20
N LYS A 439 11.62 26.90 -32.09
CA LYS A 439 10.82 25.80 -32.69
C LYS A 439 10.14 24.94 -31.60
N ALA A 440 10.82 24.71 -30.47
CA ALA A 440 10.26 23.91 -29.37
C ALA A 440 9.12 24.63 -28.61
N LEU A 441 9.06 25.96 -28.66
CA LEU A 441 8.00 26.73 -28.00
C LEU A 441 6.64 26.63 -28.71
N GLY A 442 6.67 26.41 -30.01
CA GLY A 442 5.47 26.18 -30.83
C GLY A 442 5.06 24.71 -30.88
N SER A 443 5.85 23.82 -30.37
CA SER A 443 5.56 22.39 -30.31
C SER A 443 4.71 22.02 -29.10
N HIS A 444 3.95 20.95 -29.22
CA HIS A 444 3.19 20.34 -28.10
C HIS A 444 4.05 19.43 -27.23
N LEU A 445 5.38 19.61 -27.23
CA LEU A 445 6.30 18.81 -26.42
C LEU A 445 6.07 19.00 -24.93
N HIS A 446 6.01 17.92 -24.24
CA HIS A 446 5.94 17.80 -22.79
C HIS A 446 6.78 16.59 -22.31
N ASN A 447 6.97 16.47 -21.03
CA ASN A 447 7.58 15.27 -20.49
C ASN A 447 6.76 14.02 -20.88
N GLY A 448 7.42 12.94 -21.24
CA GLY A 448 6.79 11.73 -21.78
C GLY A 448 6.63 11.72 -23.31
N SER A 449 6.71 12.88 -24.00
CA SER A 449 6.67 12.91 -25.46
C SER A 449 7.82 12.10 -26.07
N VAL A 450 7.52 11.36 -27.15
CA VAL A 450 8.54 10.66 -27.91
C VAL A 450 8.97 11.52 -29.11
N VAL A 451 10.28 11.66 -29.26
CA VAL A 451 10.91 12.47 -30.30
C VAL A 451 11.85 11.66 -31.16
N GLN A 452 11.98 12.04 -32.40
CA GLN A 452 12.90 11.45 -33.37
C GLN A 452 14.17 12.30 -33.44
N ILE A 453 15.33 11.73 -33.15
CA ILE A 453 16.60 12.45 -33.16
C ILE A 453 17.49 11.96 -34.29
N ALA A 454 17.85 12.91 -35.16
CA ALA A 454 18.73 12.70 -36.32
C ALA A 454 19.87 13.72 -36.27
N VAL A 455 20.86 13.47 -35.37
CA VAL A 455 22.02 14.34 -35.23
C VAL A 455 23.23 13.69 -35.91
N ASP A 456 23.96 14.46 -36.72
CA ASP A 456 25.05 14.01 -37.59
C ASP A 456 26.11 13.15 -36.89
N LEU A 457 26.40 13.42 -35.62
CA LEU A 457 27.39 12.69 -34.82
C LEU A 457 26.99 11.25 -34.51
N LEU A 458 25.71 10.88 -34.58
CA LEU A 458 25.21 9.62 -34.04
C LEU A 458 25.01 8.52 -35.05
N LEU A 459 24.61 8.89 -36.27
CA LEU A 459 24.02 7.93 -37.23
C LEU A 459 24.65 7.97 -38.60
N ASN A 460 25.77 8.70 -38.80
CA ASN A 460 26.26 9.05 -40.13
C ASN A 460 25.17 9.75 -40.98
N THR A 461 24.30 10.50 -40.31
CA THR A 461 23.27 11.33 -40.93
C THR A 461 23.84 12.68 -41.32
N GLN A 462 23.23 13.30 -42.28
CA GLN A 462 23.62 14.60 -42.79
C GLN A 462 22.36 15.48 -42.73
N SER A 463 22.25 16.34 -41.69
CA SER A 463 21.09 17.20 -41.47
C SER A 463 21.19 18.48 -42.27
N GLY A 464 20.06 19.07 -42.62
CA GLY A 464 19.99 20.32 -43.33
C GLY A 464 18.59 20.94 -43.29
N LEU A 465 18.43 22.05 -44.04
CA LEU A 465 17.14 22.70 -44.26
C LEU A 465 16.80 22.58 -45.75
N VAL A 466 15.52 22.45 -46.04
CA VAL A 466 15.02 22.45 -47.43
C VAL A 466 15.15 23.83 -48.02
N ALA A 467 15.86 23.98 -49.12
CA ALA A 467 15.92 25.23 -49.91
C ALA A 467 14.79 25.28 -50.94
N SER A 468 14.49 24.15 -51.58
CA SER A 468 13.35 24.00 -52.51
C SER A 468 13.03 22.52 -52.71
N ALA A 469 11.79 22.21 -53.09
CA ALA A 469 11.37 20.85 -53.37
C ALA A 469 10.36 20.79 -54.51
N THR A 470 10.38 19.67 -55.24
CA THR A 470 9.34 19.25 -56.19
C THR A 470 8.73 17.94 -55.71
N ALA A 471 7.80 17.37 -56.44
CA ALA A 471 7.22 16.06 -56.08
C ALA A 471 8.25 14.95 -56.00
N THR A 472 9.37 15.00 -56.73
CA THR A 472 10.36 13.91 -56.86
C THR A 472 11.80 14.34 -56.54
N THR A 473 12.03 15.62 -56.23
CA THR A 473 13.37 16.11 -55.89
C THR A 473 13.30 17.03 -54.68
N VAL A 474 14.39 17.10 -53.93
CA VAL A 474 14.58 18.09 -52.86
C VAL A 474 15.98 18.66 -52.94
N THR A 475 16.09 19.98 -52.80
CA THR A 475 17.35 20.71 -52.74
C THR A 475 17.57 21.22 -51.33
N LEU A 476 18.69 20.94 -50.73
CA LEU A 476 19.07 21.30 -49.41
C LEU A 476 19.98 22.55 -49.37
N ASN A 477 20.04 23.20 -48.19
CA ASN A 477 20.92 24.36 -48.00
C ASN A 477 22.41 24.00 -47.92
N ARG A 478 22.75 22.71 -47.80
CA ARG A 478 24.11 22.17 -47.70
C ARG A 478 24.30 20.97 -48.60
N ASP A 479 25.58 20.62 -48.83
CA ASP A 479 25.94 19.44 -49.60
C ASP A 479 25.74 18.17 -48.78
N VAL A 480 25.26 17.12 -49.47
CA VAL A 480 25.08 15.75 -48.93
C VAL A 480 25.96 14.81 -49.74
N HIS A 481 26.66 13.95 -49.01
CA HIS A 481 27.55 12.94 -49.61
C HIS A 481 26.84 11.59 -49.63
N LEU A 482 26.70 11.01 -50.82
CA LEU A 482 26.11 9.69 -51.09
C LEU A 482 27.13 8.74 -51.69
N GLU A 483 27.19 7.53 -51.18
CA GLU A 483 28.09 6.48 -51.64
C GLU A 483 27.34 5.44 -52.52
N PRO A 484 27.97 4.91 -53.59
CA PRO A 484 27.35 3.89 -54.42
C PRO A 484 27.13 2.59 -53.64
N GLY A 485 26.03 1.90 -53.95
CA GLY A 485 25.68 0.62 -53.34
C GLY A 485 25.11 0.72 -51.91
N LYS A 486 24.98 1.93 -51.36
CA LYS A 486 24.26 2.17 -50.09
C LYS A 486 22.87 2.71 -50.38
N ALA A 487 21.87 2.17 -49.67
CA ALA A 487 20.54 2.70 -49.69
C ALA A 487 20.41 3.85 -48.67
N TYR A 488 19.81 4.95 -49.10
CA TYR A 488 19.59 6.15 -48.26
C TYR A 488 18.12 6.51 -48.25
N GLU A 489 17.73 7.18 -47.20
CA GLU A 489 16.43 7.83 -47.04
C GLU A 489 16.60 9.25 -46.50
N ILE A 490 15.59 10.07 -46.71
CA ILE A 490 15.47 11.38 -46.13
C ILE A 490 14.28 11.39 -45.14
N ALA A 491 14.54 11.79 -43.89
CA ALA A 491 13.52 12.15 -42.94
C ALA A 491 13.28 13.65 -43.00
N LEU A 492 12.04 14.07 -43.08
CA LEU A 492 11.70 15.45 -43.21
C LEU A 492 10.52 15.83 -42.33
N SER A 493 10.67 16.93 -41.58
CA SER A 493 9.62 17.49 -40.75
C SER A 493 8.93 18.65 -41.47
N HIS A 494 7.61 18.59 -41.56
CA HIS A 494 6.81 19.66 -42.10
C HIS A 494 5.50 19.81 -41.30
N ILE A 495 4.87 20.98 -41.41
CA ILE A 495 3.59 21.27 -40.73
C ILE A 495 2.47 20.66 -41.56
N ASP A 496 1.58 19.90 -40.90
CA ASP A 496 0.35 19.42 -41.51
C ASP A 496 -0.54 20.63 -41.93
N ARG A 497 -0.70 20.78 -43.24
CA ARG A 497 -1.50 21.86 -43.79
C ARG A 497 -3.00 21.59 -43.78
N GLU A 498 -3.40 20.33 -43.61
CA GLU A 498 -4.81 19.94 -43.50
C GLU A 498 -5.33 20.17 -42.09
N ASP A 499 -4.45 20.08 -41.08
CA ASP A 499 -4.76 20.44 -39.68
C ASP A 499 -4.05 21.73 -39.23
N THR A 500 -4.47 22.86 -39.81
CA THR A 500 -3.89 24.15 -39.45
C THR A 500 -4.23 24.64 -38.05
N ARG A 501 -5.16 23.96 -37.34
CA ARG A 501 -5.55 24.38 -35.97
C ARG A 501 -4.55 23.88 -34.89
N THR A 502 -3.94 22.73 -35.09
CA THR A 502 -3.04 22.13 -34.09
C THR A 502 -1.60 22.51 -34.32
N GLY A 503 -1.21 22.95 -35.52
CA GLY A 503 0.18 23.20 -35.89
C GLY A 503 1.05 21.94 -35.78
N ARG A 504 0.44 20.75 -35.92
CA ARG A 504 1.07 19.47 -35.79
C ARG A 504 2.20 19.30 -36.82
N GLU A 505 3.37 18.88 -36.37
CA GLU A 505 4.43 18.46 -37.28
C GLU A 505 4.20 17.01 -37.74
N LEU A 506 4.39 16.76 -39.03
CA LEU A 506 4.45 15.45 -39.63
C LEU A 506 5.89 15.16 -40.00
N VAL A 507 6.33 13.93 -39.76
CA VAL A 507 7.63 13.46 -40.24
C VAL A 507 7.40 12.42 -41.34
N GLU A 508 7.92 12.71 -42.53
CA GLU A 508 7.83 11.84 -43.70
C GLU A 508 9.21 11.25 -43.98
N PHE A 509 9.27 9.93 -44.21
CA PHE A 509 10.46 9.19 -44.58
C PHE A 509 10.35 8.78 -46.05
N VAL A 510 11.30 9.20 -46.87
CA VAL A 510 11.27 8.89 -48.31
C VAL A 510 12.59 8.35 -48.74
N PRO A 511 12.63 7.12 -49.35
CA PRO A 511 13.85 6.56 -49.92
C PRO A 511 14.40 7.43 -51.06
N LEU A 512 15.71 7.57 -51.11
CA LEU A 512 16.40 8.25 -52.19
C LEU A 512 16.66 7.29 -53.36
N ALA A 513 16.69 7.81 -54.57
CA ALA A 513 17.12 7.08 -55.74
C ALA A 513 18.58 6.65 -55.56
N PRO A 514 18.97 5.39 -55.94
CA PRO A 514 20.33 4.88 -55.81
C PRO A 514 21.30 5.72 -56.68
N VAL A 515 22.55 5.85 -56.20
CA VAL A 515 23.60 6.53 -56.95
C VAL A 515 24.62 5.53 -57.48
N ASP A 516 25.03 5.67 -58.73
CA ASP A 516 25.98 4.75 -59.37
C ASP A 516 27.47 5.03 -58.99
N LYS A 517 27.75 6.22 -58.51
CA LYS A 517 29.08 6.68 -58.10
C LYS A 517 28.98 7.62 -56.88
N ALA A 518 30.05 7.70 -56.11
CA ALA A 518 30.14 8.64 -55.00
C ALA A 518 29.81 10.04 -55.48
N THR A 519 28.80 10.67 -54.90
CA THR A 519 28.22 11.93 -55.33
C THR A 519 28.10 12.86 -54.12
N THR A 520 28.53 14.09 -54.28
CA THR A 520 28.28 15.18 -53.32
C THR A 520 27.36 16.17 -53.99
N THR A 521 26.18 16.35 -53.50
CA THR A 521 25.13 17.17 -54.13
C THR A 521 24.21 17.83 -53.10
N ARG A 522 23.61 18.95 -53.49
CA ARG A 522 22.52 19.60 -52.73
C ARG A 522 21.15 19.13 -53.16
N THR A 523 21.04 18.63 -54.42
CA THR A 523 19.77 18.20 -54.96
C THR A 523 19.70 16.68 -54.96
N LEU A 524 18.74 16.15 -54.22
CA LEU A 524 18.50 14.74 -54.00
C LEU A 524 17.30 14.31 -54.87
N THR A 525 17.40 13.17 -55.52
CA THR A 525 16.30 12.58 -56.27
C THR A 525 15.66 11.50 -55.40
N LEU A 526 14.32 11.51 -55.29
CA LEU A 526 13.56 10.56 -54.49
C LEU A 526 13.25 9.31 -55.33
N ALA A 527 13.19 8.16 -54.68
CA ALA A 527 12.76 6.90 -55.31
C ALA A 527 11.22 6.85 -55.42
N VAL A 528 10.52 7.54 -54.53
CA VAL A 528 9.04 7.67 -54.47
C VAL A 528 8.70 9.15 -54.27
N PRO A 529 7.65 9.67 -54.89
CA PRO A 529 7.23 11.05 -54.65
C PRO A 529 6.82 11.31 -53.22
N TRP A 530 7.01 12.56 -52.74
CA TRP A 530 6.47 13.01 -51.47
C TRP A 530 4.93 12.84 -51.40
N GLN A 531 4.41 12.46 -50.26
CA GLN A 531 2.97 12.60 -49.97
C GLN A 531 2.60 14.08 -49.87
N HIS A 532 3.46 14.86 -49.22
CA HIS A 532 3.28 16.30 -49.08
C HIS A 532 4.58 17.03 -49.47
N VAL A 533 4.57 17.76 -50.53
CA VAL A 533 5.76 18.53 -51.01
C VAL A 533 6.18 19.52 -49.91
N PRO A 534 7.41 19.37 -49.35
CA PRO A 534 7.84 20.21 -48.24
C PRO A 534 8.04 21.67 -48.64
N SER A 535 7.80 22.56 -47.71
CA SER A 535 8.08 23.97 -47.86
C SER A 535 9.55 24.28 -47.59
N ARG A 536 9.99 25.48 -47.96
CA ARG A 536 11.32 26.00 -47.65
C ARG A 536 11.52 26.05 -46.12
N ASP A 537 12.77 25.87 -45.70
CA ASP A 537 13.25 25.91 -44.30
C ASP A 537 12.72 24.79 -43.39
N CYS A 538 12.07 23.77 -43.96
CA CYS A 538 11.77 22.53 -43.19
C CYS A 538 13.07 21.78 -42.78
N SER A 539 13.13 21.31 -41.56
CA SER A 539 14.26 20.51 -41.06
C SER A 539 14.25 19.13 -41.69
N CYS A 540 15.41 18.65 -42.10
CA CYS A 540 15.55 17.34 -42.70
C CYS A 540 16.87 16.66 -42.29
N ALA A 541 16.92 15.34 -42.40
CA ALA A 541 18.13 14.55 -42.24
C ALA A 541 18.19 13.44 -43.30
N VAL A 542 19.35 13.24 -43.87
CA VAL A 542 19.62 12.20 -44.84
C VAL A 542 20.57 11.17 -44.21
N GLY A 543 20.26 9.89 -44.32
CA GLY A 543 21.08 8.84 -43.75
C GLY A 543 20.78 7.46 -44.33
N PRO A 544 21.40 6.39 -43.80
CA PRO A 544 21.12 5.03 -44.23
C PRO A 544 19.65 4.65 -44.04
N LEU A 545 19.10 3.91 -45.02
CA LEU A 545 17.70 3.43 -44.98
C LEU A 545 17.38 2.71 -43.66
N ASP A 546 16.24 3.00 -43.07
CA ASP A 546 15.72 2.50 -41.81
C ASP A 546 16.57 2.89 -40.56
N ARG A 547 17.53 3.82 -40.70
CA ARG A 547 18.46 4.22 -39.60
C ARG A 547 18.72 5.71 -39.53
N VAL A 548 17.91 6.53 -40.19
CA VAL A 548 18.10 7.98 -40.20
C VAL A 548 17.83 8.60 -38.83
N VAL A 549 16.87 8.06 -38.09
CA VAL A 549 16.46 8.58 -36.77
C VAL A 549 16.65 7.55 -35.68
N ARG A 550 16.76 8.04 -34.45
CA ARG A 550 16.59 7.25 -33.23
C ARG A 550 15.49 7.88 -32.40
N TRP A 551 14.78 6.99 -31.69
CA TRP A 551 13.66 7.35 -30.88
C TRP A 551 14.09 7.60 -29.43
N TYR A 552 13.65 8.71 -28.86
CA TYR A 552 13.90 9.09 -27.48
C TYR A 552 12.63 9.60 -26.84
N ARG A 553 12.47 9.34 -25.55
CA ARG A 553 11.41 9.90 -24.73
C ARG A 553 11.94 11.06 -23.93
N VAL A 554 11.25 12.19 -23.94
CA VAL A 554 11.57 13.36 -23.12
C VAL A 554 11.32 13.02 -21.66
N THR A 555 12.37 13.10 -20.83
CA THR A 555 12.32 12.85 -19.39
C THR A 555 12.24 14.15 -18.58
N SER A 556 12.81 15.22 -19.08
CA SER A 556 12.65 16.54 -18.48
C SER A 556 12.76 17.65 -19.51
N MET A 557 12.02 18.72 -19.28
CA MET A 557 12.00 19.90 -20.11
C MET A 557 12.09 21.16 -19.24
N SER A 558 13.06 22.04 -19.52
CA SER A 558 13.20 23.31 -18.84
C SER A 558 13.30 24.47 -19.86
N ARG A 559 12.54 25.54 -19.61
CA ARG A 559 12.56 26.75 -20.44
C ARG A 559 13.55 27.76 -19.88
N ALA A 560 14.36 28.34 -20.74
CA ALA A 560 15.26 29.43 -20.39
C ALA A 560 14.67 30.80 -20.76
N SER A 561 15.26 31.87 -20.21
CA SER A 561 14.80 33.25 -20.43
C SER A 561 15.00 33.78 -21.86
N ASP A 562 15.88 33.12 -22.63
CA ASP A 562 16.18 33.43 -24.05
C ASP A 562 15.25 32.74 -25.05
N MET A 563 14.11 32.24 -24.59
CA MET A 563 13.14 31.46 -25.37
C MET A 563 13.68 30.12 -25.90
N THR A 564 14.79 29.64 -25.33
CA THR A 564 15.28 28.29 -25.60
C THR A 564 14.69 27.28 -24.62
N VAL A 565 14.69 26.01 -25.02
CA VAL A 565 14.19 24.92 -24.23
C VAL A 565 15.27 23.83 -24.12
N LYS A 566 15.73 23.55 -22.91
CA LYS A 566 16.62 22.42 -22.64
C LYS A 566 15.80 21.17 -22.42
N LEU A 567 16.16 20.10 -23.12
CA LEU A 567 15.55 18.79 -23.05
C LEU A 567 16.55 17.77 -22.56
N SER A 568 16.08 16.86 -21.73
CA SER A 568 16.77 15.59 -21.43
C SER A 568 15.89 14.45 -21.86
N CYS A 569 16.48 13.46 -22.52
CA CYS A 569 15.74 12.36 -23.13
C CYS A 569 16.40 11.03 -22.82
N LEU A 570 15.59 10.00 -22.68
CA LEU A 570 16.00 8.60 -22.56
C LEU A 570 15.67 7.87 -23.86
N GLU A 571 16.51 6.96 -24.29
CA GLU A 571 16.26 6.09 -25.44
C GLU A 571 14.88 5.43 -25.34
N TYR A 572 14.17 5.31 -26.46
CA TYR A 572 12.87 4.66 -26.53
C TYR A 572 12.95 3.45 -27.45
N ASP A 573 12.47 2.31 -26.95
CA ASP A 573 12.41 1.05 -27.72
C ASP A 573 11.12 0.31 -27.35
N GLU A 574 10.33 -0.07 -28.33
CA GLU A 574 9.06 -0.79 -28.11
C GLU A 574 9.23 -2.19 -27.54
N ALA A 575 10.43 -2.78 -27.68
CA ALA A 575 10.73 -4.10 -27.12
C ALA A 575 10.55 -4.15 -25.59
N ILE A 576 10.60 -3.00 -24.89
CA ILE A 576 10.37 -2.95 -23.43
C ILE A 576 8.96 -3.39 -23.03
N TYR A 577 7.99 -3.24 -23.91
CA TYR A 577 6.58 -3.53 -23.65
C TYR A 577 6.18 -4.98 -23.93
N THR A 578 7.10 -5.80 -24.42
CA THR A 578 6.87 -7.23 -24.67
C THR A 578 7.14 -8.08 -23.43
N ASP A 579 6.59 -7.66 -22.29
CA ASP A 579 6.75 -8.28 -20.96
C ASP A 579 5.61 -9.28 -20.62
N GLU A 580 4.89 -9.74 -21.64
CA GLU A 580 3.72 -10.59 -21.53
C GLU A 580 4.11 -12.04 -21.20
N GLY A 581 4.19 -12.33 -19.93
CA GLY A 581 4.40 -13.67 -19.40
C GLY A 581 4.09 -13.65 -17.92
N GLY A 582 3.36 -14.65 -17.43
CA GLY A 582 3.26 -14.91 -16.00
C GLY A 582 4.59 -15.37 -15.44
N ALA A 583 4.72 -15.42 -14.13
CA ALA A 583 5.86 -16.06 -13.49
C ALA A 583 5.99 -17.47 -14.05
N PRO A 584 7.16 -17.86 -14.60
CA PRO A 584 7.32 -19.22 -15.11
C PRO A 584 7.08 -20.20 -13.97
N ASP A 585 6.33 -21.26 -14.26
CA ASP A 585 6.41 -22.48 -13.46
C ASP A 585 7.81 -23.03 -13.65
N THR A 586 8.68 -22.77 -12.68
CA THR A 586 10.06 -23.21 -12.74
C THR A 586 10.16 -24.70 -12.44
N ASP A 587 9.90 -25.53 -13.42
CA ASP A 587 10.12 -26.98 -13.37
C ASP A 587 11.44 -27.39 -14.02
N GLY A 588 12.44 -26.54 -13.96
CA GLY A 588 13.76 -26.81 -14.54
C GLY A 588 14.89 -26.39 -13.60
N ALA A 589 15.17 -27.22 -12.60
CA ALA A 589 16.30 -26.99 -11.71
C ALA A 589 17.62 -27.26 -12.42
N GLY A 590 18.46 -26.24 -12.54
CA GLY A 590 19.90 -26.45 -12.82
C GLY A 590 20.65 -26.82 -11.52
N ASP A 591 21.86 -27.33 -11.63
CA ASP A 591 22.70 -27.72 -10.46
C ASP A 591 22.90 -26.60 -9.43
N TRP A 592 22.70 -25.36 -9.80
CA TRP A 592 22.82 -24.17 -8.94
C TRP A 592 21.56 -23.87 -8.13
N GLU A 593 20.42 -24.48 -8.42
CA GLU A 593 19.16 -24.36 -7.69
C GLU A 593 19.06 -25.31 -6.49
N SER A 594 20.15 -25.99 -6.12
CA SER A 594 20.18 -26.88 -4.97
C SER A 594 20.22 -26.11 -3.66
N VAL A 595 19.36 -26.50 -2.71
CA VAL A 595 19.39 -25.99 -1.34
C VAL A 595 20.53 -26.66 -0.57
N ALA A 596 21.46 -25.88 -0.03
CA ALA A 596 22.55 -26.37 0.81
C ALA A 596 22.51 -25.70 2.20
N GLY A 597 22.74 -26.46 3.26
CA GLY A 597 22.83 -25.95 4.62
C GLY A 597 21.53 -25.27 5.09
N LEU A 598 20.38 -25.93 4.88
CA LEU A 598 19.10 -25.46 5.41
C LEU A 598 19.13 -25.47 6.92
N MET A 599 18.88 -24.32 7.54
CA MET A 599 18.81 -24.12 8.98
C MET A 599 17.49 -23.47 9.35
N ALA A 600 16.99 -23.80 10.53
CA ALA A 600 15.81 -23.18 11.11
C ALA A 600 16.14 -22.63 12.50
N SER A 601 15.60 -21.47 12.84
CA SER A 601 15.72 -20.86 14.16
C SER A 601 14.40 -20.23 14.56
N ILE A 602 14.05 -20.35 15.85
CA ILE A 602 12.91 -19.65 16.41
C ILE A 602 13.39 -18.25 16.80
N ILE A 603 12.75 -17.22 16.26
CA ILE A 603 13.04 -15.83 16.58
C ILE A 603 11.86 -15.23 17.34
N SER A 604 12.16 -14.50 18.41
CA SER A 604 11.17 -13.66 19.08
C SER A 604 11.23 -12.26 18.46
N THR A 605 10.07 -11.73 18.08
CA THR A 605 9.92 -10.36 17.64
C THR A 605 8.84 -9.70 18.47
N VAL A 606 9.01 -8.43 18.78
CA VAL A 606 7.96 -7.64 19.41
C VAL A 606 7.25 -6.87 18.30
N GLU A 607 6.06 -7.33 17.95
CA GLU A 607 5.16 -6.61 17.05
C GLU A 607 4.04 -6.03 17.91
N ASP A 608 3.92 -4.71 17.90
CA ASP A 608 2.91 -3.94 18.65
C ASP A 608 2.88 -4.21 20.17
N GLY A 609 4.08 -4.39 20.77
CA GLY A 609 4.23 -4.64 22.21
C GLY A 609 3.98 -6.09 22.65
N VAL A 610 3.60 -6.97 21.72
CA VAL A 610 3.39 -8.40 21.97
C VAL A 610 4.58 -9.20 21.44
N GLU A 611 5.17 -10.05 22.30
CA GLU A 611 6.20 -10.99 21.88
C GLU A 611 5.58 -12.07 21.00
N LYS A 612 5.98 -12.10 19.72
CA LYS A 612 5.60 -13.15 18.77
C LYS A 612 6.79 -14.03 18.49
N ARG A 613 6.53 -15.33 18.43
CA ARG A 613 7.52 -16.31 17.99
C ARG A 613 7.30 -16.63 16.52
N LEU A 614 8.35 -16.51 15.74
CA LEU A 614 8.36 -16.78 14.31
C LEU A 614 9.46 -17.80 14.02
N LEU A 615 9.29 -18.54 12.94
CA LEU A 615 10.28 -19.49 12.47
C LEU A 615 11.07 -18.89 11.31
N SER A 616 12.36 -18.64 11.53
CA SER A 616 13.27 -18.14 10.51
C SER A 616 14.03 -19.30 9.88
N LEU A 617 14.00 -19.38 8.56
CA LEU A 617 14.76 -20.33 7.75
C LEU A 617 15.89 -19.60 7.04
N SER A 618 17.04 -20.24 6.93
CA SER A 618 18.17 -19.78 6.11
C SER A 618 18.84 -20.97 5.43
N TRP A 619 19.38 -20.74 4.24
CA TRP A 619 20.08 -21.78 3.44
C TRP A 619 21.12 -21.15 2.53
N ARG A 620 21.84 -21.94 1.78
CA ARG A 620 22.73 -21.49 0.70
C ARG A 620 22.23 -22.03 -0.62
N GLY A 621 22.31 -21.23 -1.68
CA GLY A 621 21.90 -21.56 -3.02
C GLY A 621 21.50 -20.32 -3.81
N TYR A 622 21.33 -20.49 -5.11
CA TYR A 622 20.85 -19.44 -6.00
C TYR A 622 19.68 -20.00 -6.80
N ALA A 623 18.54 -19.33 -6.79
CA ALA A 623 17.39 -19.65 -7.62
C ALA A 623 16.65 -18.38 -7.97
N MET A 624 15.92 -18.40 -9.07
CA MET A 624 15.01 -17.31 -9.43
C MET A 624 13.99 -17.07 -8.31
N ARG A 625 13.58 -18.16 -7.68
CA ARG A 625 12.60 -18.17 -6.60
C ARG A 625 12.69 -19.45 -5.81
N TRP A 626 12.72 -19.31 -4.51
CA TRP A 626 12.57 -20.41 -3.57
C TRP A 626 11.12 -20.50 -3.12
N LYS A 627 10.54 -21.69 -3.07
CA LYS A 627 9.24 -21.99 -2.45
C LYS A 627 9.48 -22.66 -1.12
N VAL A 628 8.79 -22.18 -0.08
CA VAL A 628 8.87 -22.72 1.29
C VAL A 628 7.54 -23.37 1.61
N PHE A 629 7.59 -24.63 1.96
CA PHE A 629 6.43 -25.45 2.32
C PHE A 629 6.53 -25.90 3.76
N TYR A 630 5.37 -26.15 4.38
CA TYR A 630 5.31 -26.77 5.69
C TYR A 630 4.18 -27.79 5.77
N ARG A 631 4.29 -28.73 6.70
CA ARG A 631 3.21 -29.64 7.13
C ARG A 631 3.47 -30.13 8.54
N ARG A 632 2.44 -30.56 9.24
CA ARG A 632 2.53 -31.26 10.54
C ARG A 632 2.57 -32.76 10.29
N PRO A 633 3.69 -33.45 10.56
CA PRO A 633 3.80 -34.90 10.38
C PRO A 633 2.72 -35.64 11.21
N GLY A 634 2.00 -36.56 10.57
CA GLY A 634 0.93 -37.33 11.22
C GLY A 634 -0.41 -36.60 11.39
N VAL A 635 -0.48 -35.30 11.08
CA VAL A 635 -1.72 -34.50 11.14
C VAL A 635 -2.14 -34.09 9.73
N ASP A 636 -1.24 -33.45 8.98
CA ASP A 636 -1.54 -32.94 7.63
C ASP A 636 -1.21 -34.00 6.58
N SER A 637 -2.16 -34.27 5.67
CA SER A 637 -1.99 -35.19 4.54
C SER A 637 -1.23 -34.59 3.36
N SER A 638 -1.17 -33.26 3.28
CA SER A 638 -0.53 -32.51 2.17
C SER A 638 0.38 -31.41 2.68
N TRP A 639 1.26 -30.95 1.81
CA TRP A 639 2.10 -29.79 2.06
C TRP A 639 1.34 -28.48 1.84
N THR A 640 1.57 -27.52 2.72
CA THR A 640 1.05 -26.16 2.58
C THR A 640 2.17 -25.21 2.18
N LEU A 641 1.96 -24.41 1.15
CA LEU A 641 2.91 -23.40 0.73
C LEU A 641 2.90 -22.23 1.73
N ALA A 642 4.02 -22.03 2.44
CA ALA A 642 4.20 -20.89 3.34
C ALA A 642 4.43 -19.58 2.56
N GLY A 643 5.13 -19.67 1.42
CA GLY A 643 5.40 -18.54 0.56
C GLY A 643 6.61 -18.76 -0.33
N SER A 644 7.08 -17.69 -0.98
CA SER A 644 8.23 -17.70 -1.87
C SER A 644 9.16 -16.53 -1.60
N THR A 645 10.46 -16.73 -1.90
CA THR A 645 11.50 -15.71 -1.72
C THR A 645 12.59 -15.87 -2.77
N ALA A 646 13.17 -14.76 -3.18
CA ALA A 646 14.39 -14.77 -4.01
C ALA A 646 15.67 -14.84 -3.16
N ARG A 647 15.58 -14.60 -1.88
CA ARG A 647 16.71 -14.64 -0.94
C ARG A 647 16.81 -16.01 -0.29
N PRO A 648 18.02 -16.48 0.04
CA PRO A 648 18.21 -17.75 0.72
C PRO A 648 17.86 -17.66 2.23
N ALA A 649 16.77 -17.00 2.55
CA ALA A 649 16.19 -16.85 3.87
C ALA A 649 14.70 -16.56 3.79
N TYR A 650 13.92 -17.11 4.72
CA TYR A 650 12.48 -16.87 4.80
C TYR A 650 11.96 -16.97 6.23
N VAL A 651 11.03 -16.11 6.61
CA VAL A 651 10.36 -16.18 7.91
C VAL A 651 8.96 -16.74 7.71
N VAL A 652 8.73 -17.93 8.25
CA VAL A 652 7.41 -18.57 8.23
C VAL A 652 6.56 -17.96 9.33
N ARG A 653 5.39 -17.45 8.94
CA ARG A 653 4.42 -16.81 9.82
C ARG A 653 3.19 -17.71 9.97
N ASN A 654 2.38 -17.46 10.98
CA ASN A 654 1.09 -18.13 11.21
C ASN A 654 1.18 -19.63 11.46
N LEU A 655 2.27 -20.09 12.09
CA LEU A 655 2.37 -21.44 12.61
C LEU A 655 1.74 -21.50 14.01
N GLU A 656 0.99 -22.56 14.27
CA GLU A 656 0.42 -22.84 15.58
C GLU A 656 1.51 -23.39 16.51
N ILE A 657 1.59 -22.86 17.72
CA ILE A 657 2.54 -23.29 18.72
C ILE A 657 2.10 -24.66 19.31
N GLY A 658 3.05 -25.53 19.64
CA GLY A 658 2.78 -26.84 20.23
C GLY A 658 2.82 -28.01 19.24
N TYR A 659 3.18 -27.76 18.00
CA TYR A 659 3.31 -28.79 16.97
C TYR A 659 4.73 -28.94 16.45
N VAL A 660 5.05 -30.14 15.97
CA VAL A 660 6.24 -30.38 15.14
C VAL A 660 5.89 -30.05 13.69
N TYR A 661 6.68 -29.23 13.04
CA TYR A 661 6.53 -28.90 11.63
C TYR A 661 7.68 -29.49 10.81
N ARG A 662 7.32 -30.11 9.70
CA ARG A 662 8.27 -30.43 8.65
C ARG A 662 8.23 -29.33 7.62
N LEU A 663 9.37 -28.66 7.40
CA LEU A 663 9.53 -27.55 6.47
C LEU A 663 10.38 -28.02 5.28
N ALA A 664 10.00 -27.65 4.08
CA ALA A 664 10.73 -27.94 2.88
C ALA A 664 11.02 -26.66 2.09
N VAL A 665 12.23 -26.54 1.58
CA VAL A 665 12.63 -25.43 0.69
C VAL A 665 13.07 -26.02 -0.64
N THR A 666 12.48 -25.53 -1.72
CA THR A 666 12.75 -25.98 -3.08
C THR A 666 12.67 -24.85 -4.08
N ALA A 667 13.41 -24.94 -5.18
CA ALA A 667 13.25 -24.05 -6.33
C ALA A 667 12.10 -24.46 -7.24
N THR A 668 11.63 -25.72 -7.15
CA THR A 668 10.53 -26.27 -7.95
C THR A 668 9.19 -26.12 -7.26
N SER A 669 8.11 -26.55 -7.92
CA SER A 669 6.78 -26.61 -7.29
C SER A 669 6.57 -27.84 -6.42
N ASN A 670 7.47 -28.82 -6.48
CA ASN A 670 7.35 -30.04 -5.71
C ASN A 670 8.22 -30.00 -4.41
N PRO A 671 7.62 -29.98 -3.23
CA PRO A 671 8.36 -29.94 -1.96
C PRO A 671 9.26 -31.15 -1.73
N MET A 672 9.07 -32.25 -2.44
CA MET A 672 9.89 -33.45 -2.35
C MET A 672 11.23 -33.32 -3.08
N ASP A 673 11.35 -32.40 -4.02
CA ASP A 673 12.59 -32.15 -4.77
C ASP A 673 13.57 -31.25 -4.01
N GLY A 674 13.14 -30.68 -2.89
CA GLY A 674 13.92 -29.77 -2.06
C GLY A 674 14.58 -30.43 -0.84
N LYS A 675 15.18 -29.61 -0.01
CA LYS A 675 15.66 -30.01 1.32
C LYS A 675 14.58 -29.74 2.36
N ALA A 676 14.41 -30.69 3.28
CA ALA A 676 13.45 -30.59 4.36
C ALA A 676 14.14 -30.65 5.74
N ILE A 677 13.55 -29.99 6.73
CA ILE A 677 13.97 -29.98 8.12
C ILE A 677 12.73 -30.10 9.02
N ASP A 678 12.83 -30.86 10.08
CA ASP A 678 11.78 -30.98 11.09
C ASP A 678 12.10 -30.05 12.27
N VAL A 679 11.11 -29.26 12.69
CA VAL A 679 11.25 -28.27 13.76
C VAL A 679 10.13 -28.45 14.79
N ASP A 680 10.50 -28.63 16.06
CA ASP A 680 9.55 -28.60 17.14
C ASP A 680 9.24 -27.16 17.55
N PHE A 681 8.01 -26.73 17.27
CA PHE A 681 7.55 -25.38 17.54
C PHE A 681 6.67 -25.34 18.79
N GLN A 682 7.27 -25.64 19.95
CA GLN A 682 6.58 -25.61 21.23
C GLN A 682 6.72 -24.26 21.94
N LEU A 683 5.77 -23.95 22.82
CA LEU A 683 5.91 -22.91 23.84
C LEU A 683 6.96 -23.37 24.87
N GLY A 684 8.21 -22.94 24.70
CA GLY A 684 9.25 -23.26 25.63
C GLY A 684 8.96 -22.73 27.04
N SER A 685 8.95 -23.60 28.05
CA SER A 685 9.50 -23.26 29.34
C SER A 685 10.97 -22.87 29.15
N SER A 686 11.49 -21.97 29.96
CA SER A 686 12.81 -21.30 29.93
C SER A 686 14.06 -22.18 29.97
N SER A 687 14.07 -23.35 29.34
CA SER A 687 15.21 -24.22 29.13
C SER A 687 15.36 -24.51 27.65
N GLY A 688 16.55 -24.22 27.12
CA GLY A 688 16.87 -24.23 25.70
C GLY A 688 16.35 -25.47 24.96
N VAL A 689 15.76 -25.21 23.80
CA VAL A 689 15.27 -26.25 22.89
C VAL A 689 16.47 -26.82 22.13
N VAL A 690 16.71 -28.11 22.31
CA VAL A 690 17.67 -28.86 21.50
C VAL A 690 16.98 -29.19 20.16
N LEU A 691 17.47 -28.63 19.09
CA LEU A 691 17.01 -28.95 17.71
C LEU A 691 17.97 -30.02 17.16
N ASP A 692 17.46 -31.22 16.90
CA ASP A 692 18.19 -32.19 16.08
C ASP A 692 18.05 -31.78 14.60
N VAL A 693 19.14 -31.30 14.03
CA VAL A 693 19.19 -30.93 12.60
C VAL A 693 19.40 -32.21 11.80
N VAL A 694 18.35 -32.65 11.11
CA VAL A 694 18.43 -33.82 10.21
C VAL A 694 18.38 -33.27 8.76
N VAL A 695 19.47 -33.45 8.03
CA VAL A 695 19.53 -33.12 6.59
C VAL A 695 19.39 -34.43 5.79
N GLY A 696 18.24 -34.64 5.23
CA GLY A 696 17.89 -35.91 4.59
C GLY A 696 17.56 -36.99 5.64
N SER A 697 17.90 -38.25 5.37
CA SER A 697 17.72 -39.36 6.27
C SER A 697 18.92 -39.60 7.23
N GLU A 698 19.94 -38.73 7.18
CA GLU A 698 21.15 -38.90 8.00
C GLU A 698 21.40 -37.66 8.91
N PRO A 699 21.84 -37.87 10.15
CA PRO A 699 22.20 -36.77 11.04
C PRO A 699 23.46 -36.05 10.54
N VAL A 700 23.52 -34.72 10.74
CA VAL A 700 24.73 -33.95 10.43
C VAL A 700 25.80 -34.26 11.44
N MET A 701 26.88 -34.89 10.98
CA MET A 701 28.04 -35.23 11.78
C MET A 701 29.19 -34.25 11.49
N VAL A 702 29.82 -33.71 12.54
CA VAL A 702 31.09 -32.99 12.43
C VAL A 702 32.09 -33.76 13.27
N GLY A 703 32.94 -34.57 12.61
CA GLY A 703 33.75 -35.60 13.22
C GLY A 703 32.87 -36.76 13.72
N ASP A 704 33.17 -37.32 14.86
CA ASP A 704 32.42 -38.44 15.50
C ASP A 704 31.26 -37.97 16.41
N GLN A 705 30.87 -36.69 16.36
CA GLN A 705 29.81 -36.15 17.22
C GLN A 705 28.67 -35.54 16.43
N THR A 706 27.45 -35.84 16.87
CA THR A 706 26.21 -35.18 16.35
C THR A 706 26.22 -33.72 16.73
N VAL A 707 26.03 -32.83 15.77
CA VAL A 707 25.94 -31.38 16.05
C VAL A 707 24.60 -31.07 16.70
N GLN A 708 24.63 -30.70 17.96
CA GLN A 708 23.50 -30.15 18.69
C GLN A 708 23.66 -28.64 18.79
N ALA A 709 22.73 -27.91 18.21
CA ALA A 709 22.67 -26.45 18.39
C ALA A 709 21.85 -26.15 19.65
N ILE A 710 22.50 -25.60 20.66
CA ILE A 710 21.82 -25.02 21.84
C ILE A 710 21.52 -23.56 21.49
N ILE A 711 20.24 -23.19 21.38
CA ILE A 711 19.76 -21.81 21.19
C ILE A 711 19.18 -21.31 22.51
#